data_fd10828b921e4e03ea04e3b838a25eb2
#
_entry.id   fd10828b921e4e03ea04e3b838a25eb2
#
_cell.length_a   1.000
_cell.length_b   1.000
_cell.length_c   1.000
_cell.angle_alpha   90.00
_cell.angle_beta   90.00
_cell.angle_gamma   90.00
#
_symmetry.space_group_name_H-M   'P 1'
#
loop_
_entity.id
_entity.type
_entity.pdbx_description
1 polymer ?
#
loop_
_entity_poly.entity_id
_entity_poly.type
_entity_poly.pdbx_seq_one_letter_code
_entity_poly.pdbx_strand_id
1 'polypeptide(L)'
;MKSIRHTYLKAQLTGLIIFGLSLSIHAREVIFLNDSMQEVNISNEIYYLKDTRSVVTWEEIRSGKYDTDLIKNNGASLSFGNLKATIWHKFSVSYAPGSRSSWILITDNHHLDTLTLYTPHQNGSYQGETSGRLIPYQDRKYKFNTFAFELPVPSLDTQVFYLKVSSYMLNYPVRMIRYDRFVELQMSRSITMGVLVGFLLMIVLYNLFIYSSERDKNYLFYIIYVFISIIKITDMKGYMDIFYQGPFSFMRSQTPGITPFLGLAMILFTVHILDFRKNLPRANKWLLVVFGPMMAIALFFDLIDAKLYSSVINQIGTIAVTIFLYVCAVLIYRKGYKPARYYIIAVSAFFLSICIYTLCLFGVIPLNNITDNLIEFGSGLEMMLFSLALADKIRTYKQAKNQAEHDLLKTLQKNEELILNQNKLLEIKVRERTKDLNDEKEKSDNLLLNILPSEIAEELKNNGQSQARMYDHTSVLFTDFVNFTGISEQFSPSELVHEINHCFTSFDNIVGNIGLEKIKTIGDAYLAVCGLPMVESDHAFKTILAALAIRDFIESNLKEGGKFEIRIGIHSGPLVAGIIGVKKFAYDIWGDTVNTAARMEQNSVPGKINISGATYELIKDKAICTYRGKIAVKNKGEIDMYFVERLK
;
A
#
# COMPACT_ATOMS: atom_id res chain seq x y z
N MET A 1 -24.90 10.95 97.59
CA MET A 1 -24.27 12.12 96.93
C MET A 1 -23.14 11.82 95.94
N LYS A 2 -22.39 10.75 96.05
CA LYS A 2 -21.33 10.37 95.06
C LYS A 2 -21.84 9.89 93.68
N SER A 3 -23.05 9.29 93.61
CA SER A 3 -23.59 8.77 92.37
C SER A 3 -24.11 9.86 91.40
N ILE A 4 -24.66 10.94 91.94
CA ILE A 4 -25.24 12.07 91.17
C ILE A 4 -24.14 12.89 90.48
N ARG A 5 -23.00 13.06 91.17
CA ARG A 5 -21.83 13.76 90.61
C ARG A 5 -21.20 13.07 89.42
N HIS A 6 -21.22 11.74 89.43
CA HIS A 6 -20.64 10.97 88.31
C HIS A 6 -21.53 10.98 87.04
N THR A 7 -22.82 11.08 87.22
CA THR A 7 -23.78 11.19 86.10
C THR A 7 -23.75 12.55 85.46
N TYR A 8 -23.59 13.63 86.25
CA TYR A 8 -23.45 14.99 85.71
C TYR A 8 -22.13 15.22 85.01
N LEU A 9 -21.00 14.61 85.49
CA LEU A 9 -19.73 14.77 84.87
C LEU A 9 -19.69 13.98 83.54
N LYS A 10 -20.35 12.80 83.49
CA LYS A 10 -20.52 12.10 82.21
C LYS A 10 -21.42 12.83 81.19
N ALA A 11 -22.50 13.44 81.69
CA ALA A 11 -23.36 14.23 80.79
C ALA A 11 -22.65 15.49 80.23
N GLN A 12 -21.83 16.18 81.07
CA GLN A 12 -21.02 17.28 80.59
C GLN A 12 -19.91 16.90 79.69
N LEU A 13 -19.20 15.76 79.95
CA LEU A 13 -18.21 15.22 79.01
C LEU A 13 -18.83 14.74 77.64
N THR A 14 -20.00 14.09 77.70
CA THR A 14 -20.73 13.69 76.49
C THR A 14 -21.27 14.91 75.74
N GLY A 15 -21.76 15.94 76.42
CA GLY A 15 -22.15 17.21 75.81
C GLY A 15 -20.97 17.98 75.19
N LEU A 16 -19.77 17.97 75.79
CA LEU A 16 -18.57 18.56 75.26
C LEU A 16 -18.04 17.78 74.06
N ILE A 17 -18.16 16.41 74.08
CA ILE A 17 -17.75 15.57 72.95
C ILE A 17 -18.76 15.72 71.77
N ILE A 18 -20.05 15.83 72.04
CA ILE A 18 -21.09 16.09 71.03
C ILE A 18 -20.98 17.51 70.49
N PHE A 19 -20.63 18.53 71.30
CA PHE A 19 -20.38 19.89 70.85
C PHE A 19 -19.03 20.02 70.09
N GLY A 20 -18.01 19.24 70.47
CA GLY A 20 -16.76 19.14 69.75
C GLY A 20 -16.89 18.38 68.41
N LEU A 21 -17.87 17.47 68.26
CA LEU A 21 -18.17 16.75 67.04
C LEU A 21 -19.09 17.51 66.07
N SER A 22 -19.84 18.51 66.58
CA SER A 22 -20.70 19.36 65.71
C SER A 22 -20.02 20.62 65.19
N LEU A 23 -18.78 20.87 65.57
CA LEU A 23 -17.91 21.90 65.00
C LEU A 23 -16.80 21.32 64.13
N SER A 24 -17.07 20.22 63.46
CA SER A 24 -16.37 19.89 62.19
C SER A 24 -16.80 20.95 61.17
N ILE A 25 -16.42 22.20 61.38
CA ILE A 25 -16.16 23.11 60.29
C ILE A 25 -15.19 22.32 59.42
N HIS A 26 -15.64 21.85 58.27
CA HIS A 26 -14.76 21.36 57.24
C HIS A 26 -13.82 22.49 56.89
N ALA A 27 -12.71 22.58 57.65
CA ALA A 27 -11.58 23.40 57.22
C ALA A 27 -11.18 22.87 55.85
N ARG A 28 -11.62 23.55 54.80
CA ARG A 28 -11.22 23.20 53.42
C ARG A 28 -9.69 23.26 53.43
N GLU A 29 -9.08 22.14 53.02
CA GLU A 29 -7.63 22.08 52.91
C GLU A 29 -7.17 23.19 51.98
N VAL A 30 -6.27 24.03 52.49
CA VAL A 30 -5.71 25.18 51.77
C VAL A 30 -4.37 24.74 51.18
N ILE A 31 -4.23 24.85 49.87
CA ILE A 31 -2.97 24.59 49.19
C ILE A 31 -1.98 25.66 49.57
N PHE A 32 -0.90 25.27 50.23
CA PHE A 32 0.12 26.20 50.67
C PHE A 32 1.30 26.21 49.70
N LEU A 33 1.58 27.37 49.09
CA LEU A 33 2.67 27.56 48.15
C LEU A 33 3.80 28.37 48.76
N ASN A 34 5.05 27.93 48.56
CA ASN A 34 6.26 28.65 48.97
C ASN A 34 7.33 28.60 47.86
N ASP A 35 8.31 29.52 47.95
CA ASP A 35 9.34 29.67 46.91
C ASP A 35 10.34 28.49 46.83
N SER A 36 10.36 27.56 47.81
CA SER A 36 11.19 26.37 47.78
C SER A 36 10.58 25.24 46.92
N MET A 37 9.26 25.31 46.69
CA MET A 37 8.54 24.35 45.87
C MET A 37 8.71 24.70 44.40
N GLN A 38 8.91 23.69 43.57
CA GLN A 38 8.94 23.86 42.11
C GLN A 38 7.62 23.48 41.45
N GLU A 39 6.93 22.48 42.00
CA GLU A 39 5.71 21.92 41.48
C GLU A 39 4.90 21.26 42.58
N VAL A 40 3.58 21.35 42.49
CA VAL A 40 2.63 20.71 43.42
C VAL A 40 1.48 20.13 42.62
N ASN A 41 1.21 18.82 42.78
CA ASN A 41 -0.02 18.24 42.28
C ASN A 41 -1.15 18.50 43.26
N ILE A 42 -2.12 19.25 42.83
CA ILE A 42 -3.24 19.69 43.67
C ILE A 42 -4.51 18.87 43.44
N SER A 43 -4.46 17.87 42.59
CA SER A 43 -5.67 17.11 42.22
C SER A 43 -6.42 16.54 43.41
N ASN A 44 -5.72 16.10 44.48
CA ASN A 44 -6.29 15.56 45.71
C ASN A 44 -6.84 16.61 46.67
N GLU A 45 -6.48 17.88 46.46
CA GLU A 45 -6.93 19.01 47.27
C GLU A 45 -8.16 19.73 46.66
N ILE A 46 -8.58 19.29 45.46
CA ILE A 46 -9.65 19.91 44.70
C ILE A 46 -11.01 19.31 45.09
N TYR A 47 -11.97 20.18 45.30
CA TYR A 47 -13.40 19.82 45.40
C TYR A 47 -14.05 19.99 44.04
N TYR A 48 -14.93 19.08 43.63
CA TYR A 48 -15.57 19.12 42.31
C TYR A 48 -17.08 18.91 42.39
N LEU A 49 -17.80 19.51 41.42
CA LEU A 49 -19.20 19.28 41.12
C LEU A 49 -19.32 18.75 39.69
N LYS A 50 -19.97 17.60 39.51
CA LYS A 50 -20.19 17.01 38.21
C LYS A 50 -21.53 17.47 37.63
N ASP A 51 -21.49 18.35 36.63
CA ASP A 51 -22.65 18.85 35.90
C ASP A 51 -22.79 18.12 34.56
N THR A 52 -23.52 17.02 34.55
CA THR A 52 -23.71 16.18 33.36
C THR A 52 -24.60 16.80 32.28
N ARG A 53 -25.40 17.79 32.65
CA ARG A 53 -26.30 18.52 31.76
C ARG A 53 -25.73 19.86 31.28
N SER A 54 -24.63 20.30 31.88
CA SER A 54 -23.99 21.60 31.63
C SER A 54 -24.94 22.80 31.82
N VAL A 55 -25.80 22.71 32.86
CA VAL A 55 -26.80 23.74 33.18
C VAL A 55 -26.37 24.66 34.31
N VAL A 56 -25.37 24.28 35.09
CA VAL A 56 -24.88 25.09 36.24
C VAL A 56 -24.15 26.31 35.73
N THR A 57 -24.63 27.50 36.21
CA THR A 57 -24.05 28.79 35.83
C THR A 57 -22.91 29.20 36.75
N TRP A 58 -22.11 30.19 36.30
CA TRP A 58 -21.05 30.78 37.09
C TRP A 58 -21.60 31.48 38.37
N GLU A 59 -22.72 32.19 38.23
CA GLU A 59 -23.38 32.92 39.32
C GLU A 59 -23.82 31.98 40.44
N GLU A 60 -24.35 30.82 40.07
CA GLU A 60 -24.78 29.80 41.04
C GLU A 60 -23.60 29.18 41.80
N ILE A 61 -22.48 28.87 41.09
CA ILE A 61 -21.25 28.38 41.74
C ILE A 61 -20.65 29.41 42.65
N ARG A 62 -20.56 30.68 42.19
CA ARG A 62 -20.01 31.79 42.96
C ARG A 62 -20.85 32.06 44.23
N SER A 63 -22.16 31.97 44.16
CA SER A 63 -23.06 32.19 45.30
C SER A 63 -22.93 31.14 46.40
N GLY A 64 -22.22 30.04 46.18
CA GLY A 64 -22.11 28.91 47.10
C GLY A 64 -23.32 27.98 47.13
N LYS A 65 -24.28 28.12 46.20
CA LYS A 65 -25.50 27.30 46.11
C LYS A 65 -25.20 25.79 46.12
N TYR A 66 -24.08 25.38 45.56
CA TYR A 66 -23.66 23.98 45.45
C TYR A 66 -22.50 23.60 46.38
N ASP A 67 -22.18 24.42 47.37
CA ASP A 67 -21.03 24.20 48.27
C ASP A 67 -21.15 22.92 49.11
N THR A 68 -22.39 22.47 49.40
CA THR A 68 -22.70 21.22 50.08
C THR A 68 -22.62 19.99 49.15
N ASP A 69 -22.74 20.17 47.84
CA ASP A 69 -22.73 19.12 46.85
C ASP A 69 -21.34 18.85 46.26
N LEU A 70 -20.36 19.67 46.67
CA LEU A 70 -18.97 19.51 46.26
C LEU A 70 -18.34 18.26 46.87
N ILE A 71 -17.76 17.42 46.05
CA ILE A 71 -17.09 16.19 46.45
C ILE A 71 -15.57 16.41 46.41
N LYS A 72 -14.85 16.01 47.48
CA LYS A 72 -13.39 16.03 47.47
C LYS A 72 -12.84 14.94 46.58
N ASN A 73 -11.87 15.29 45.73
CA ASN A 73 -11.12 14.27 44.97
C ASN A 73 -10.04 13.65 45.86
N ASN A 74 -9.98 12.32 45.88
CA ASN A 74 -8.98 11.56 46.67
C ASN A 74 -7.87 10.95 45.78
N GLY A 75 -7.89 11.26 44.49
CA GLY A 75 -6.93 10.70 43.52
C GLY A 75 -5.86 11.68 43.08
N ALA A 76 -4.73 11.15 42.63
CA ALA A 76 -3.63 11.96 42.06
C ALA A 76 -4.01 12.62 40.71
N SER A 77 -5.15 12.24 40.12
CA SER A 77 -5.75 12.88 38.95
C SER A 77 -7.28 12.91 39.08
N LEU A 78 -7.92 13.80 38.33
CA LEU A 78 -9.37 13.92 38.26
C LEU A 78 -9.83 13.02 37.10
N SER A 79 -10.50 11.91 37.43
CA SER A 79 -10.91 10.90 36.43
C SER A 79 -12.41 10.68 36.46
N PHE A 80 -13.10 11.16 35.45
CA PHE A 80 -14.55 11.02 35.28
C PHE A 80 -14.94 10.14 34.11
N GLY A 81 -13.91 9.60 33.40
CA GLY A 81 -14.09 8.75 32.25
C GLY A 81 -14.47 9.48 30.96
N ASN A 82 -14.96 8.72 29.99
CA ASN A 82 -15.47 9.25 28.73
C ASN A 82 -16.93 9.66 28.90
N LEU A 83 -17.17 10.91 29.22
CA LEU A 83 -18.49 11.47 29.45
C LEU A 83 -18.51 12.93 29.00
N LYS A 84 -19.46 13.32 28.17
CA LYS A 84 -19.68 14.74 27.85
C LYS A 84 -20.31 15.43 29.07
N ALA A 85 -19.51 16.17 29.81
CA ALA A 85 -19.96 16.87 31.01
C ALA A 85 -19.15 18.15 31.24
N THR A 86 -19.67 19.01 32.05
CA THR A 86 -18.95 20.13 32.66
C THR A 86 -18.63 19.79 34.12
N ILE A 87 -17.38 19.93 34.49
CA ILE A 87 -16.92 19.73 35.85
C ILE A 87 -16.47 21.09 36.41
N TRP A 88 -17.08 21.46 37.52
CA TRP A 88 -16.68 22.65 38.28
C TRP A 88 -15.77 22.21 39.40
N HIS A 89 -14.62 22.87 39.51
CA HIS A 89 -13.66 22.67 40.59
C HIS A 89 -13.57 23.88 41.47
N LYS A 90 -13.38 23.66 42.78
CA LYS A 90 -13.14 24.70 43.77
C LYS A 90 -11.94 24.32 44.62
N PHE A 91 -10.99 25.20 44.74
CA PHE A 91 -9.80 25.02 45.56
C PHE A 91 -9.34 26.35 46.14
N SER A 92 -8.61 26.30 47.27
CA SER A 92 -8.11 27.47 47.98
C SER A 92 -6.59 27.45 48.00
N VAL A 93 -5.97 28.58 47.74
CA VAL A 93 -4.51 28.77 47.73
C VAL A 93 -4.11 29.84 48.71
N SER A 94 -3.05 29.57 49.47
CA SER A 94 -2.39 30.52 50.33
C SER A 94 -0.89 30.52 50.04
N TYR A 95 -0.26 31.66 50.17
CA TYR A 95 1.17 31.80 49.89
C TYR A 95 1.95 32.02 51.19
N ALA A 96 3.18 31.54 51.25
CA ALA A 96 4.08 31.82 52.32
C ALA A 96 4.36 33.33 52.44
N PRO A 97 4.49 33.85 53.65
CA PRO A 97 4.84 35.28 53.84
C PRO A 97 6.14 35.62 53.11
N GLY A 98 6.08 36.66 52.25
CA GLY A 98 7.23 37.09 51.46
C GLY A 98 7.50 36.33 50.17
N SER A 99 6.65 35.36 49.79
CA SER A 99 6.74 34.65 48.51
C SER A 99 6.61 35.63 47.35
N ARG A 100 7.52 35.49 46.35
CA ARG A 100 7.57 36.34 45.14
C ARG A 100 7.45 35.52 43.86
N SER A 101 7.42 34.19 43.95
CA SER A 101 7.37 33.29 42.80
C SER A 101 6.03 33.41 42.07
N SER A 102 6.09 33.54 40.75
CA SER A 102 4.92 33.42 39.88
C SER A 102 4.58 31.95 39.68
N TRP A 103 3.31 31.61 39.86
CA TRP A 103 2.79 30.27 39.76
C TRP A 103 1.85 30.14 38.56
N ILE A 104 1.94 29.00 37.86
CA ILE A 104 1.10 28.63 36.70
C ILE A 104 0.28 27.41 37.08
N LEU A 105 -1.02 27.50 36.91
CA LEU A 105 -1.91 26.33 36.95
C LEU A 105 -1.87 25.62 35.58
N ILE A 106 -1.56 24.34 35.57
CA ILE A 106 -1.50 23.57 34.35
C ILE A 106 -2.31 22.29 34.43
N THR A 107 -2.71 21.81 33.27
CA THR A 107 -3.21 20.43 33.07
C THR A 107 -2.54 19.81 31.87
N ASP A 108 -2.15 18.53 31.99
CA ASP A 108 -1.41 17.80 30.95
C ASP A 108 -2.31 17.03 29.97
N ASN A 109 -3.63 17.19 30.05
CA ASN A 109 -4.54 16.64 29.06
C ASN A 109 -4.79 17.62 27.91
N HIS A 110 -4.18 17.38 26.76
CA HIS A 110 -4.29 18.22 25.55
C HIS A 110 -5.64 18.07 24.81
N HIS A 111 -6.51 17.16 25.26
CA HIS A 111 -7.81 16.88 24.63
C HIS A 111 -8.99 17.54 25.32
N LEU A 112 -8.75 18.34 26.34
CA LEU A 112 -9.82 19.10 27.01
C LEU A 112 -10.34 20.16 26.05
N ASP A 113 -11.68 20.16 25.84
CA ASP A 113 -12.33 21.05 24.87
C ASP A 113 -12.22 22.52 25.32
N THR A 114 -12.68 22.82 26.52
CA THR A 114 -12.60 24.18 27.11
C THR A 114 -12.32 24.10 28.60
N LEU A 115 -11.45 25.00 29.06
CA LEU A 115 -11.12 25.24 30.46
C LEU A 115 -11.26 26.72 30.73
N THR A 116 -11.94 27.10 31.83
CA THR A 116 -12.03 28.50 32.28
C THR A 116 -11.62 28.56 33.73
N LEU A 117 -10.53 29.26 34.00
CA LEU A 117 -10.12 29.59 35.37
C LEU A 117 -10.70 30.93 35.78
N TYR A 118 -11.42 30.94 36.87
CA TYR A 118 -11.91 32.16 37.54
C TYR A 118 -10.98 32.52 38.68
N THR A 119 -10.27 33.62 38.50
CA THR A 119 -9.31 34.18 39.48
C THR A 119 -9.91 35.31 40.28
N PRO A 120 -9.73 35.34 41.61
CA PRO A 120 -10.25 36.44 42.44
C PRO A 120 -9.40 37.71 42.29
N HIS A 121 -10.06 38.86 42.21
CA HIS A 121 -9.43 40.17 42.30
C HIS A 121 -9.58 40.77 43.73
N GLN A 122 -8.75 41.75 44.04
CA GLN A 122 -8.76 42.44 45.35
C GLN A 122 -10.10 43.13 45.70
N ASN A 123 -10.89 43.46 44.69
CA ASN A 123 -12.22 44.07 44.85
C ASN A 123 -13.35 43.02 45.04
N GLY A 124 -13.03 41.74 45.22
CA GLY A 124 -14.01 40.66 45.38
C GLY A 124 -14.67 40.21 44.06
N SER A 125 -14.30 40.79 42.90
CA SER A 125 -14.74 40.34 41.62
C SER A 125 -13.89 39.13 41.15
N TYR A 126 -14.37 38.40 40.14
CA TYR A 126 -13.63 37.32 39.49
C TYR A 126 -13.44 37.62 38.01
N GLN A 127 -12.24 37.33 37.52
CA GLN A 127 -11.94 37.36 36.11
C GLN A 127 -11.85 35.93 35.59
N GLY A 128 -12.57 35.64 34.52
CA GLY A 128 -12.50 34.34 33.83
C GLY A 128 -11.50 34.38 32.66
N GLU A 129 -10.50 33.51 32.69
CA GLU A 129 -9.59 33.28 31.57
C GLU A 129 -9.91 31.89 30.96
N THR A 130 -10.11 31.82 29.63
CA THR A 130 -10.50 30.58 28.96
C THR A 130 -9.37 30.11 28.06
N SER A 131 -9.08 28.80 28.16
CA SER A 131 -8.15 28.07 27.31
C SER A 131 -8.79 26.75 26.92
N GLY A 132 -8.09 25.92 26.19
CA GLY A 132 -8.58 24.59 25.78
C GLY A 132 -8.33 24.36 24.32
N ARG A 133 -8.63 23.12 23.87
CA ARG A 133 -8.40 22.69 22.51
C ARG A 133 -9.27 23.43 21.48
N LEU A 134 -10.52 23.76 21.85
CA LEU A 134 -11.41 24.52 20.97
C LEU A 134 -11.03 25.99 20.83
N ILE A 135 -10.19 26.52 21.74
CA ILE A 135 -9.68 27.87 21.63
C ILE A 135 -8.52 27.88 20.62
N PRO A 136 -8.56 28.76 19.60
CA PRO A 136 -7.48 28.88 18.64
C PRO A 136 -6.12 29.08 19.32
N TYR A 137 -5.09 28.38 18.80
CA TYR A 137 -3.74 28.49 19.40
C TYR A 137 -3.22 29.93 19.49
N GLN A 138 -3.59 30.80 18.53
CA GLN A 138 -3.20 32.21 18.50
C GLN A 138 -3.85 33.02 19.60
N ASP A 139 -5.04 32.65 20.05
CA ASP A 139 -5.84 33.37 21.04
C ASP A 139 -5.52 32.95 22.49
N ARG A 140 -4.70 31.88 22.64
CA ARG A 140 -4.24 31.41 23.96
C ARG A 140 -3.17 32.37 24.51
N LYS A 141 -3.25 32.70 25.77
CA LYS A 141 -2.24 33.52 26.45
C LYS A 141 -0.86 32.87 26.43
N TYR A 142 -0.80 31.58 26.75
CA TYR A 142 0.40 30.76 26.66
C TYR A 142 0.36 29.90 25.38
N LYS A 143 1.29 30.15 24.45
CA LYS A 143 1.41 29.46 23.15
C LYS A 143 2.25 28.20 23.28
N PHE A 144 1.83 27.33 24.19
CA PHE A 144 2.38 26.01 24.39
C PHE A 144 1.31 24.93 24.09
N ASN A 145 1.73 23.69 24.01
CA ASN A 145 0.82 22.55 23.88
C ASN A 145 0.04 22.26 25.19
N THR A 146 0.53 22.72 26.35
CA THR A 146 -0.12 22.56 27.67
C THR A 146 -1.08 23.72 27.93
N PHE A 147 -2.26 23.44 28.46
CA PHE A 147 -3.19 24.50 28.94
C PHE A 147 -2.71 25.06 30.26
N ALA A 148 -2.41 26.34 30.27
CA ALA A 148 -1.77 27.03 31.38
C ALA A 148 -2.49 28.34 31.71
N PHE A 149 -2.61 28.63 33.00
CA PHE A 149 -3.20 29.84 33.53
C PHE A 149 -2.27 30.44 34.56
N GLU A 150 -2.04 31.72 34.47
CA GLU A 150 -1.24 32.44 35.44
C GLU A 150 -2.06 32.73 36.70
N LEU A 151 -1.51 32.40 37.85
CA LEU A 151 -2.12 32.74 39.12
C LEU A 151 -1.74 34.18 39.50
N PRO A 152 -2.64 34.91 40.20
CA PRO A 152 -2.35 36.29 40.64
C PRO A 152 -1.14 36.32 41.55
N VAL A 153 -0.56 37.52 41.67
CA VAL A 153 0.56 37.78 42.57
C VAL A 153 0.25 37.30 43.98
N PRO A 154 1.21 36.64 44.68
CA PRO A 154 1.02 36.16 46.03
C PRO A 154 0.45 37.23 46.96
N SER A 155 -0.61 36.89 47.67
CA SER A 155 -1.21 37.71 48.73
C SER A 155 -1.21 36.93 50.04
N LEU A 156 -1.24 37.64 51.19
CA LEU A 156 -1.28 36.99 52.51
C LEU A 156 -2.64 36.32 52.78
N ASP A 157 -3.69 36.75 52.05
CA ASP A 157 -5.03 36.21 52.24
C ASP A 157 -5.20 34.92 51.43
N THR A 158 -5.95 33.97 51.95
CA THR A 158 -6.34 32.76 51.24
C THR A 158 -7.26 33.10 50.07
N GLN A 159 -6.82 32.77 48.86
CA GLN A 159 -7.55 33.00 47.60
C GLN A 159 -8.32 31.77 47.19
N VAL A 160 -9.59 31.92 46.79
CA VAL A 160 -10.45 30.83 46.30
C VAL A 160 -10.53 30.92 44.78
N PHE A 161 -10.21 29.80 44.12
CA PHE A 161 -10.24 29.68 42.69
C PHE A 161 -11.34 28.69 42.26
N TYR A 162 -11.86 28.93 41.06
CA TYR A 162 -12.78 28.01 40.42
C TYR A 162 -12.27 27.68 39.03
N LEU A 163 -12.26 26.37 38.69
CA LEU A 163 -11.89 25.91 37.38
C LEU A 163 -13.07 25.16 36.78
N LYS A 164 -13.59 25.66 35.65
CA LYS A 164 -14.62 25.02 34.86
C LYS A 164 -13.95 24.24 33.74
N VAL A 165 -14.22 22.94 33.63
CA VAL A 165 -13.69 22.07 32.56
C VAL A 165 -14.85 21.42 31.84
N SER A 166 -14.95 21.64 30.54
CA SER A 166 -15.95 20.98 29.69
C SER A 166 -15.26 20.18 28.62
N SER A 167 -15.52 18.87 28.56
CA SER A 167 -14.96 17.99 27.57
C SER A 167 -15.73 16.64 27.54
N TYR A 168 -15.37 15.76 26.60
CA TYR A 168 -15.86 14.38 26.54
C TYR A 168 -14.83 13.36 27.06
N MET A 169 -13.57 13.76 27.25
CA MET A 169 -12.50 12.95 27.87
C MET A 169 -12.02 13.66 29.13
N LEU A 170 -12.58 13.29 30.27
CA LEU A 170 -12.38 13.95 31.54
C LEU A 170 -11.46 13.12 32.45
N ASN A 171 -10.19 13.02 32.08
CA ASN A 171 -9.12 12.43 32.89
C ASN A 171 -7.89 13.33 32.81
N TYR A 172 -7.63 14.08 33.87
CA TYR A 172 -6.55 15.08 33.89
C TYR A 172 -6.04 15.34 35.29
N PRO A 173 -4.71 15.42 35.46
CA PRO A 173 -4.14 16.00 36.68
C PRO A 173 -4.25 17.55 36.63
N VAL A 174 -4.34 18.16 37.78
CA VAL A 174 -4.21 19.62 37.93
C VAL A 174 -3.00 19.89 38.80
N ARG A 175 -2.06 20.65 38.27
CA ARG A 175 -0.79 20.95 38.93
C ARG A 175 -0.55 22.45 38.98
N MET A 176 0.08 22.92 40.05
CA MET A 176 0.65 24.23 40.13
C MET A 176 2.15 24.14 40.01
N ILE A 177 2.72 24.87 39.08
CA ILE A 177 4.13 24.86 38.77
C ILE A 177 4.68 26.27 38.77
N ARG A 178 5.87 26.47 39.29
CA ARG A 178 6.55 27.74 39.25
C ARG A 178 6.91 28.13 37.80
N TYR A 179 6.81 29.39 37.44
CA TYR A 179 6.95 29.86 36.07
C TYR A 179 8.27 29.44 35.40
N ASP A 180 9.41 29.56 36.13
CA ASP A 180 10.72 29.14 35.60
C ASP A 180 10.76 27.64 35.29
N ARG A 181 10.22 26.84 36.22
CA ARG A 181 10.11 25.40 36.04
C ARG A 181 9.13 25.02 34.93
N PHE A 182 8.05 25.77 34.75
CA PHE A 182 7.11 25.60 33.65
C PHE A 182 7.81 25.76 32.28
N VAL A 183 8.58 26.85 32.14
CA VAL A 183 9.34 27.10 30.91
C VAL A 183 10.35 25.99 30.63
N GLU A 184 11.12 25.57 31.64
CA GLU A 184 12.08 24.47 31.53
C GLU A 184 11.40 23.15 31.08
N LEU A 185 10.26 22.84 31.70
CA LEU A 185 9.47 21.65 31.38
C LEU A 185 8.98 21.70 29.93
N GLN A 186 8.45 22.85 29.47
CA GLN A 186 7.96 23.00 28.10
C GLN A 186 9.10 22.93 27.07
N MET A 187 10.26 23.49 27.35
CA MET A 187 11.45 23.34 26.50
C MET A 187 11.90 21.87 26.38
N SER A 188 12.02 21.20 27.52
CA SER A 188 12.41 19.78 27.56
C SER A 188 11.44 18.92 26.76
N ARG A 189 10.13 19.11 26.94
CA ARG A 189 9.09 18.38 26.18
C ARG A 189 9.17 18.66 24.68
N SER A 190 9.37 19.93 24.29
CA SER A 190 9.46 20.32 22.88
C SER A 190 10.70 19.75 22.21
N ILE A 191 11.85 19.76 22.91
CA ILE A 191 13.10 19.14 22.39
C ILE A 191 12.91 17.63 22.23
N THR A 192 12.39 16.95 23.24
CA THR A 192 12.14 15.51 23.22
C THR A 192 11.22 15.12 22.06
N MET A 193 10.12 15.86 21.87
CA MET A 193 9.20 15.62 20.77
C MET A 193 9.84 15.93 19.40
N GLY A 194 10.61 17.02 19.30
CA GLY A 194 11.34 17.38 18.09
C GLY A 194 12.35 16.30 17.65
N VAL A 195 13.09 15.73 18.63
CA VAL A 195 14.03 14.63 18.37
C VAL A 195 13.27 13.36 17.91
N LEU A 196 12.17 13.01 18.58
CA LEU A 196 11.35 11.87 18.21
C LEU A 196 10.77 12.02 16.80
N VAL A 197 10.15 13.16 16.49
CA VAL A 197 9.57 13.43 15.17
C VAL A 197 10.66 13.44 14.09
N GLY A 198 11.81 14.06 14.37
CA GLY A 198 12.97 14.04 13.46
C GLY A 198 13.46 12.64 13.18
N PHE A 199 13.56 11.78 14.20
CA PHE A 199 13.90 10.37 14.06
C PHE A 199 12.88 9.60 13.21
N LEU A 200 11.57 9.79 13.45
CA LEU A 200 10.52 9.14 12.66
C LEU A 200 10.50 9.63 11.21
N LEU A 201 10.73 10.93 10.97
CA LEU A 201 10.86 11.49 9.62
C LEU A 201 12.09 10.91 8.89
N MET A 202 13.20 10.70 9.58
CA MET A 202 14.36 10.01 9.01
C MET A 202 14.00 8.57 8.59
N ILE A 203 13.22 7.85 9.41
CA ILE A 203 12.71 6.52 9.05
C ILE A 203 11.84 6.60 7.78
N VAL A 204 10.95 7.58 7.68
CA VAL A 204 10.09 7.79 6.50
C VAL A 204 10.96 8.04 5.26
N LEU A 205 11.91 8.97 5.33
CA LEU A 205 12.78 9.32 4.20
C LEU A 205 13.66 8.14 3.76
N TYR A 206 14.25 7.42 4.70
CA TYR A 206 15.03 6.22 4.42
C TYR A 206 14.20 5.15 3.69
N ASN A 207 13.01 4.85 4.19
CA ASN A 207 12.15 3.84 3.58
C ASN A 207 11.54 4.33 2.25
N LEU A 208 11.34 5.64 2.07
CA LEU A 208 10.94 6.25 0.80
C LEU A 208 12.03 6.09 -0.27
N PHE A 209 13.29 6.27 0.11
CA PHE A 209 14.43 6.01 -0.76
C PHE A 209 14.46 4.54 -1.21
N ILE A 210 14.30 3.60 -0.27
CA ILE A 210 14.24 2.17 -0.59
C ILE A 210 13.03 1.86 -1.48
N TYR A 211 11.85 2.42 -1.19
CA TYR A 211 10.68 2.26 -2.03
C TYR A 211 10.90 2.75 -3.46
N SER A 212 11.56 3.88 -3.62
CA SER A 212 11.89 4.44 -4.95
C SER A 212 12.76 3.49 -5.76
N SER A 213 13.70 2.79 -5.12
CA SER A 213 14.61 1.82 -5.74
C SER A 213 13.96 0.47 -6.01
N GLU A 214 13.31 -0.11 -5.00
CA GLU A 214 12.81 -1.50 -5.05
C GLU A 214 11.37 -1.61 -5.54
N ARG A 215 10.58 -0.51 -5.47
CA ARG A 215 9.14 -0.47 -5.84
C ARG A 215 8.26 -1.48 -5.10
N ASP A 216 8.71 -2.00 -3.96
CA ASP A 216 7.95 -2.94 -3.15
C ASP A 216 6.87 -2.22 -2.33
N LYS A 217 5.61 -2.59 -2.53
CA LYS A 217 4.43 -2.03 -1.86
C LYS A 217 4.48 -2.14 -0.32
N ASN A 218 5.26 -3.06 0.22
CA ASN A 218 5.43 -3.18 1.68
C ASN A 218 6.00 -1.89 2.28
N TYR A 219 6.98 -1.26 1.59
CA TYR A 219 7.55 0.02 2.02
C TYR A 219 6.53 1.15 1.92
N LEU A 220 5.71 1.19 0.88
CA LEU A 220 4.68 2.22 0.73
C LEU A 220 3.69 2.18 1.89
N PHE A 221 3.15 1.00 2.24
CA PHE A 221 2.22 0.88 3.36
C PHE A 221 2.88 1.18 4.70
N TYR A 222 4.15 0.84 4.86
CA TYR A 222 4.92 1.20 6.03
C TYR A 222 5.12 2.72 6.17
N ILE A 223 5.50 3.39 5.09
CA ILE A 223 5.65 4.86 5.06
C ILE A 223 4.33 5.55 5.45
N ILE A 224 3.21 5.09 4.89
CA ILE A 224 1.88 5.61 5.22
C ILE A 224 1.57 5.40 6.71
N TYR A 225 1.86 4.22 7.24
CA TYR A 225 1.67 3.91 8.66
C TYR A 225 2.49 4.84 9.56
N VAL A 226 3.80 4.99 9.30
CA VAL A 226 4.68 5.85 10.11
C VAL A 226 4.26 7.31 9.99
N PHE A 227 3.89 7.78 8.79
CA PHE A 227 3.48 9.17 8.58
C PHE A 227 2.19 9.51 9.34
N ILE A 228 1.17 8.65 9.28
CA ILE A 228 -0.07 8.83 10.06
C ILE A 228 0.22 8.73 11.55
N SER A 229 1.16 7.87 11.97
CA SER A 229 1.59 7.76 13.37
C SER A 229 2.24 9.03 13.88
N ILE A 230 3.09 9.68 13.07
CA ILE A 230 3.68 10.99 13.41
C ILE A 230 2.56 12.01 13.68
N ILE A 231 1.59 12.10 12.78
CA ILE A 231 0.44 13.02 12.94
C ILE A 231 -0.32 12.68 14.22
N LYS A 232 -0.57 11.39 14.49
CA LYS A 232 -1.31 10.99 15.70
C LYS A 232 -0.55 11.28 16.98
N ILE A 233 0.75 10.98 17.04
CA ILE A 233 1.60 11.24 18.22
C ILE A 233 1.67 12.75 18.50
N THR A 234 1.89 13.57 17.48
CA THR A 234 1.97 15.03 17.62
C THR A 234 0.62 15.64 18.00
N ASP A 235 -0.49 15.09 17.50
CA ASP A 235 -1.85 15.50 17.87
C ASP A 235 -2.16 15.15 19.34
N MET A 236 -1.83 13.92 19.77
CA MET A 236 -2.04 13.50 21.17
C MET A 236 -1.33 14.37 22.18
N LYS A 237 -0.18 14.92 21.85
CA LYS A 237 0.61 15.82 22.71
C LYS A 237 0.31 17.30 22.45
N GLY A 238 -0.71 17.62 21.65
CA GLY A 238 -1.18 19.00 21.39
C GLY A 238 -0.29 19.84 20.47
N TYR A 239 0.74 19.26 19.82
CA TYR A 239 1.61 20.00 18.89
C TYR A 239 0.95 20.27 17.54
N MET A 240 -0.11 19.54 17.19
CA MET A 240 -0.85 19.79 15.95
C MET A 240 -1.75 21.03 16.02
N ASP A 241 -2.05 21.54 17.20
CA ASP A 241 -2.93 22.72 17.39
C ASP A 241 -2.44 23.96 16.62
N ILE A 242 -1.11 24.08 16.42
CA ILE A 242 -0.51 25.17 15.65
C ILE A 242 -0.89 25.11 14.16
N PHE A 243 -1.18 23.93 13.64
CA PHE A 243 -1.57 23.69 12.25
C PHE A 243 -3.09 23.73 12.04
N TYR A 244 -3.87 23.56 13.12
CA TYR A 244 -5.34 23.58 13.08
C TYR A 244 -5.92 24.98 13.03
N GLN A 245 -5.49 25.78 12.04
CA GLN A 245 -5.87 27.16 11.83
C GLN A 245 -6.43 27.39 10.42
N GLY A 246 -7.16 28.47 10.22
CA GLY A 246 -7.75 28.81 8.92
C GLY A 246 -8.58 27.66 8.35
N PRO A 247 -8.27 27.17 7.13
CA PRO A 247 -9.02 26.10 6.48
C PRO A 247 -9.01 24.77 7.24
N PHE A 248 -8.01 24.55 8.09
CA PHE A 248 -7.85 23.32 8.88
C PHE A 248 -8.43 23.41 10.30
N SER A 249 -9.09 24.53 10.63
CA SER A 249 -9.67 24.74 11.98
C SER A 249 -10.70 23.67 12.37
N PHE A 250 -11.41 23.10 11.42
CA PHE A 250 -12.36 22.00 11.65
C PHE A 250 -11.68 20.74 12.22
N MET A 251 -10.40 20.49 11.89
CA MET A 251 -9.65 19.33 12.39
C MET A 251 -9.44 19.38 13.90
N ARG A 252 -9.52 20.58 14.50
CA ARG A 252 -9.42 20.77 15.96
C ARG A 252 -10.50 19.97 16.70
N SER A 253 -11.67 19.86 16.12
CA SER A 253 -12.77 19.09 16.69
C SER A 253 -12.74 17.61 16.29
N GLN A 254 -11.95 17.21 15.29
CA GLN A 254 -11.96 15.88 14.65
C GLN A 254 -10.80 14.97 15.08
N THR A 255 -10.25 15.14 16.28
CA THR A 255 -9.11 14.32 16.76
C THR A 255 -9.37 12.81 16.78
N PRO A 256 -10.55 12.32 17.19
CA PRO A 256 -10.82 10.88 17.12
C PRO A 256 -10.72 10.31 15.69
N GLY A 257 -11.07 11.13 14.67
CA GLY A 257 -11.06 10.72 13.26
C GLY A 257 -9.71 10.29 12.68
N ILE A 258 -8.59 10.69 13.28
CA ILE A 258 -7.25 10.25 12.86
C ILE A 258 -7.01 8.78 13.22
N THR A 259 -7.59 8.32 14.33
CA THR A 259 -7.38 6.94 14.84
C THR A 259 -7.83 5.83 13.89
N PRO A 260 -9.00 5.91 13.23
CA PRO A 260 -9.39 4.93 12.20
C PRO A 260 -8.41 4.82 11.04
N PHE A 261 -7.85 5.94 10.57
CA PHE A 261 -6.85 5.93 9.50
C PHE A 261 -5.55 5.26 9.94
N LEU A 262 -5.12 5.49 11.18
CA LEU A 262 -3.96 4.79 11.76
C LEU A 262 -4.20 3.29 11.83
N GLY A 263 -5.37 2.87 12.32
CA GLY A 263 -5.76 1.45 12.38
C GLY A 263 -5.78 0.79 11.00
N LEU A 264 -6.34 1.48 10.00
CA LEU A 264 -6.35 1.00 8.62
C LEU A 264 -4.93 0.88 8.04
N ALA A 265 -4.08 1.88 8.26
CA ALA A 265 -2.69 1.87 7.81
C ALA A 265 -1.90 0.71 8.46
N MET A 266 -2.09 0.47 9.76
CA MET A 266 -1.51 -0.66 10.48
C MET A 266 -1.98 -2.00 9.92
N ILE A 267 -3.28 -2.16 9.64
CA ILE A 267 -3.83 -3.37 9.02
C ILE A 267 -3.21 -3.60 7.65
N LEU A 268 -3.20 -2.58 6.78
CA LEU A 268 -2.64 -2.67 5.44
C LEU A 268 -1.16 -3.06 5.48
N PHE A 269 -0.38 -2.42 6.33
CA PHE A 269 1.03 -2.76 6.53
C PHE A 269 1.21 -4.20 7.01
N THR A 270 0.47 -4.60 8.05
CA THR A 270 0.59 -5.94 8.66
C THR A 270 0.20 -7.05 7.69
N VAL A 271 -0.91 -6.87 6.96
CA VAL A 271 -1.37 -7.83 5.95
C VAL A 271 -0.31 -8.06 4.87
N HIS A 272 0.40 -7.01 4.48
CA HIS A 272 1.41 -7.11 3.42
C HIS A 272 2.75 -7.63 3.95
N ILE A 273 3.22 -7.16 5.11
CA ILE A 273 4.51 -7.63 5.65
C ILE A 273 4.47 -9.10 6.04
N LEU A 274 3.35 -9.58 6.61
CA LEU A 274 3.15 -10.96 7.05
C LEU A 274 2.56 -11.87 5.95
N ASP A 275 2.29 -11.33 4.77
CA ASP A 275 1.71 -12.06 3.63
C ASP A 275 0.46 -12.87 4.02
N PHE A 276 -0.54 -12.19 4.61
CA PHE A 276 -1.77 -12.82 5.12
C PHE A 276 -2.53 -13.62 4.05
N ARG A 277 -2.51 -13.14 2.79
CA ARG A 277 -3.19 -13.84 1.70
C ARG A 277 -2.67 -15.26 1.51
N LYS A 278 -1.37 -15.46 1.70
CA LYS A 278 -0.70 -16.75 1.56
C LYS A 278 -0.77 -17.55 2.86
N ASN A 279 -0.45 -16.91 4.01
CA ASN A 279 -0.25 -17.60 5.28
C ASN A 279 -1.54 -17.84 6.06
N LEU A 280 -2.49 -16.89 6.04
CA LEU A 280 -3.76 -16.93 6.78
C LEU A 280 -4.93 -16.32 5.96
N PRO A 281 -5.39 -16.94 4.85
CA PRO A 281 -6.41 -16.36 3.97
C PRO A 281 -7.77 -16.14 4.66
N ARG A 282 -8.13 -16.98 5.65
CA ARG A 282 -9.37 -16.80 6.43
C ARG A 282 -9.28 -15.56 7.34
N ALA A 283 -8.14 -15.35 8.01
CA ALA A 283 -7.92 -14.19 8.86
C ALA A 283 -7.93 -12.89 8.05
N ASN A 284 -7.40 -12.91 6.82
CA ASN A 284 -7.45 -11.76 5.90
C ASN A 284 -8.89 -11.36 5.55
N LYS A 285 -9.81 -12.32 5.36
CA LYS A 285 -11.24 -12.04 5.14
C LYS A 285 -11.88 -11.42 6.38
N TRP A 286 -11.60 -11.97 7.57
CA TRP A 286 -12.11 -11.44 8.83
C TRP A 286 -11.68 -10.00 9.09
N LEU A 287 -10.43 -9.64 8.77
CA LEU A 287 -9.95 -8.25 8.88
C LEU A 287 -10.82 -7.28 8.07
N LEU A 288 -11.13 -7.63 6.82
CA LEU A 288 -11.95 -6.76 5.96
C LEU A 288 -13.42 -6.71 6.40
N VAL A 289 -13.99 -7.84 6.82
CA VAL A 289 -15.43 -7.95 7.14
C VAL A 289 -15.77 -7.39 8.53
N VAL A 290 -14.85 -7.49 9.49
CA VAL A 290 -15.11 -7.05 10.89
C VAL A 290 -14.52 -5.69 11.15
N PHE A 291 -13.22 -5.53 10.93
CA PHE A 291 -12.52 -4.30 11.33
C PHE A 291 -12.69 -3.15 10.34
N GLY A 292 -12.89 -3.43 9.06
CA GLY A 292 -13.19 -2.38 8.07
C GLY A 292 -14.49 -1.61 8.39
N PRO A 293 -15.64 -2.29 8.53
CA PRO A 293 -16.88 -1.65 8.92
C PRO A 293 -16.81 -0.97 10.30
N MET A 294 -16.13 -1.57 11.27
CA MET A 294 -15.96 -0.97 12.60
C MET A 294 -15.23 0.39 12.52
N MET A 295 -14.16 0.49 11.74
CA MET A 295 -13.46 1.76 11.52
C MET A 295 -14.32 2.77 10.76
N ALA A 296 -15.10 2.33 9.78
CA ALA A 296 -16.04 3.18 9.06
C ALA A 296 -17.15 3.73 9.99
N ILE A 297 -17.69 2.90 10.89
CA ILE A 297 -18.67 3.30 11.90
C ILE A 297 -18.05 4.32 12.87
N ALA A 298 -16.81 4.11 13.32
CA ALA A 298 -16.14 5.08 14.19
C ALA A 298 -15.98 6.43 13.49
N LEU A 299 -15.57 6.45 12.22
CA LEU A 299 -15.47 7.66 11.41
C LEU A 299 -16.83 8.33 11.21
N PHE A 300 -17.88 7.54 10.96
CA PHE A 300 -19.24 8.07 10.83
C PHE A 300 -19.71 8.79 12.11
N PHE A 301 -19.50 8.19 13.30
CA PHE A 301 -19.82 8.84 14.55
C PHE A 301 -18.99 10.10 14.80
N ASP A 302 -17.77 10.15 14.34
CA ASP A 302 -16.93 11.34 14.42
C ASP A 302 -17.49 12.48 13.55
N LEU A 303 -17.90 12.17 12.32
CA LEU A 303 -18.46 13.12 11.37
C LEU A 303 -19.78 13.75 11.85
N ILE A 304 -20.61 13.02 12.59
CA ILE A 304 -21.86 13.53 13.17
C ILE A 304 -21.67 14.14 14.57
N ASP A 305 -20.44 14.47 14.97
CA ASP A 305 -20.04 15.03 16.27
C ASP A 305 -20.42 14.16 17.50
N ALA A 306 -20.67 12.87 17.30
CA ALA A 306 -20.91 11.89 18.33
C ALA A 306 -19.60 11.29 18.90
N LYS A 307 -18.68 12.15 19.30
CA LYS A 307 -17.28 11.85 19.65
C LYS A 307 -17.12 10.80 20.74
N LEU A 308 -18.06 10.72 21.68
CA LEU A 308 -18.05 9.71 22.73
C LEU A 308 -18.09 8.30 22.13
N TYR A 309 -19.04 8.05 21.21
CA TYR A 309 -19.19 6.75 20.57
C TYR A 309 -18.00 6.45 19.67
N SER A 310 -17.55 7.44 18.88
CA SER A 310 -16.33 7.33 18.06
C SER A 310 -15.11 6.94 18.91
N SER A 311 -14.90 7.62 20.03
CA SER A 311 -13.77 7.35 20.94
C SER A 311 -13.81 5.95 21.53
N VAL A 312 -14.97 5.50 22.02
CA VAL A 312 -15.14 4.16 22.61
C VAL A 312 -14.89 3.06 21.55
N ILE A 313 -15.49 3.21 20.37
CA ILE A 313 -15.31 2.26 19.26
C ILE A 313 -13.84 2.22 18.83
N ASN A 314 -13.19 3.36 18.72
CA ASN A 314 -11.77 3.44 18.36
C ASN A 314 -10.88 2.78 19.41
N GLN A 315 -11.13 2.97 20.69
CA GLN A 315 -10.33 2.37 21.78
C GLN A 315 -10.48 0.83 21.77
N ILE A 316 -11.72 0.35 21.79
CA ILE A 316 -12.01 -1.10 21.76
C ILE A 316 -11.47 -1.71 20.47
N GLY A 317 -11.72 -1.05 19.33
CA GLY A 317 -11.29 -1.49 18.03
C GLY A 317 -9.78 -1.59 17.87
N THR A 318 -9.07 -0.58 18.32
CA THR A 318 -7.59 -0.57 18.27
C THR A 318 -7.01 -1.71 19.10
N ILE A 319 -7.50 -1.91 20.31
CA ILE A 319 -7.07 -3.03 21.17
C ILE A 319 -7.36 -4.37 20.50
N ALA A 320 -8.59 -4.57 20.04
CA ALA A 320 -9.02 -5.82 19.41
C ALA A 320 -8.22 -6.14 18.13
N VAL A 321 -8.02 -5.14 17.25
CA VAL A 321 -7.20 -5.28 16.04
C VAL A 321 -5.77 -5.63 16.39
N THR A 322 -5.15 -4.92 17.33
CA THR A 322 -3.74 -5.13 17.69
C THR A 322 -3.53 -6.53 18.27
N ILE A 323 -4.40 -6.97 19.17
CA ILE A 323 -4.34 -8.33 19.72
C ILE A 323 -4.54 -9.37 18.60
N PHE A 324 -5.54 -9.16 17.73
CA PHE A 324 -5.80 -10.07 16.62
C PHE A 324 -4.59 -10.19 15.68
N LEU A 325 -3.99 -9.06 15.27
CA LEU A 325 -2.82 -9.03 14.42
C LEU A 325 -1.60 -9.68 15.08
N TYR A 326 -1.41 -9.47 16.38
CA TYR A 326 -0.35 -10.11 17.16
C TYR A 326 -0.51 -11.64 17.20
N VAL A 327 -1.70 -12.14 17.51
CA VAL A 327 -1.99 -13.58 17.50
C VAL A 327 -1.75 -14.17 16.11
N CYS A 328 -2.21 -13.49 15.05
CA CYS A 328 -1.96 -13.91 13.67
C CYS A 328 -0.46 -13.95 13.36
N ALA A 329 0.32 -12.97 13.80
CA ALA A 329 1.77 -12.94 13.61
C ALA A 329 2.45 -14.16 14.28
N VAL A 330 2.04 -14.52 15.51
CA VAL A 330 2.53 -15.70 16.21
C VAL A 330 2.20 -16.99 15.46
N LEU A 331 0.97 -17.10 14.95
CA LEU A 331 0.53 -18.26 14.15
C LEU A 331 1.33 -18.38 12.84
N ILE A 332 1.58 -17.25 12.17
CA ILE A 332 2.38 -17.19 10.93
C ILE A 332 3.84 -17.56 11.21
N TYR A 333 4.40 -17.10 12.32
CA TYR A 333 5.75 -17.48 12.76
C TYR A 333 5.87 -18.98 13.02
N ARG A 334 4.88 -19.58 13.72
CA ARG A 334 4.82 -21.03 13.97
C ARG A 334 4.71 -21.85 12.68
N LYS A 335 4.16 -21.29 11.61
CA LYS A 335 4.15 -21.91 10.27
C LYS A 335 5.49 -21.79 9.52
N GLY A 336 6.53 -21.24 10.13
CA GLY A 336 7.87 -21.15 9.56
C GLY A 336 8.17 -19.85 8.79
N TYR A 337 7.28 -18.86 8.80
CA TYR A 337 7.54 -17.57 8.16
C TYR A 337 8.44 -16.69 9.06
N LYS A 338 9.75 -16.79 8.84
CA LYS A 338 10.78 -16.17 9.68
C LYS A 338 10.64 -14.64 9.86
N PRO A 339 10.27 -13.83 8.86
CA PRO A 339 10.14 -12.38 9.04
C PRO A 339 9.14 -11.95 10.12
N ALA A 340 8.15 -12.81 10.45
CA ALA A 340 7.17 -12.52 11.50
C ALA A 340 7.80 -12.33 12.89
N ARG A 341 9.03 -12.84 13.15
CA ARG A 341 9.74 -12.68 14.44
C ARG A 341 9.97 -11.21 14.80
N TYR A 342 10.40 -10.40 13.83
CA TYR A 342 10.65 -8.98 14.07
C TYR A 342 9.37 -8.20 14.31
N TYR A 343 8.29 -8.58 13.63
CA TYR A 343 6.96 -8.01 13.88
C TYR A 343 6.51 -8.30 15.31
N ILE A 344 6.64 -9.54 15.78
CA ILE A 344 6.29 -9.94 17.16
C ILE A 344 7.13 -9.15 18.18
N ILE A 345 8.45 -9.04 17.96
CA ILE A 345 9.34 -8.28 18.85
C ILE A 345 8.94 -6.81 18.91
N ALA A 346 8.66 -6.20 17.76
CA ALA A 346 8.25 -4.80 17.65
C ALA A 346 6.98 -4.51 18.45
N VAL A 347 5.92 -5.28 18.20
CA VAL A 347 4.65 -5.13 18.91
C VAL A 347 4.78 -5.45 20.41
N SER A 348 5.59 -6.45 20.77
CA SER A 348 5.86 -6.77 22.19
C SER A 348 6.57 -5.62 22.90
N ALA A 349 7.55 -4.97 22.26
CA ALA A 349 8.24 -3.80 22.81
C ALA A 349 7.28 -2.63 23.06
N PHE A 350 6.36 -2.39 22.12
CA PHE A 350 5.32 -1.38 22.28
C PHE A 350 4.35 -1.73 23.43
N PHE A 351 3.87 -2.97 23.52
CA PHE A 351 3.04 -3.42 24.65
C PHE A 351 3.75 -3.26 26.00
N LEU A 352 5.03 -3.58 26.07
CA LEU A 352 5.82 -3.38 27.29
C LEU A 352 5.84 -1.91 27.69
N SER A 353 5.98 -1.00 26.74
CA SER A 353 5.94 0.46 27.01
C SER A 353 4.58 0.89 27.57
N ILE A 354 3.48 0.37 27.04
CA ILE A 354 2.13 0.61 27.55
C ILE A 354 1.99 0.07 28.98
N CYS A 355 2.47 -1.14 29.25
CA CYS A 355 2.39 -1.74 30.59
C CYS A 355 3.16 -0.91 31.61
N ILE A 356 4.39 -0.49 31.32
CA ILE A 356 5.19 0.35 32.21
C ILE A 356 4.51 1.71 32.43
N TYR A 357 4.01 2.35 31.37
CA TYR A 357 3.28 3.61 31.51
C TYR A 357 2.03 3.46 32.37
N THR A 358 1.30 2.36 32.24
CA THR A 358 0.14 2.04 33.09
C THR A 358 0.53 1.91 34.56
N LEU A 359 1.66 1.26 34.86
CA LEU A 359 2.19 1.18 36.23
C LEU A 359 2.58 2.56 36.78
N CYS A 360 3.05 3.47 35.92
CA CYS A 360 3.29 4.86 36.30
C CYS A 360 1.98 5.58 36.68
N LEU A 361 0.89 5.35 35.90
CA LEU A 361 -0.41 5.95 36.21
C LEU A 361 -1.00 5.45 37.54
N PHE A 362 -0.70 4.20 37.93
CA PHE A 362 -1.08 3.65 39.23
C PHE A 362 -0.13 4.08 40.39
N GLY A 363 0.90 4.88 40.08
CA GLY A 363 1.86 5.35 41.10
C GLY A 363 2.87 4.30 41.57
N VAL A 364 2.95 3.13 40.93
CA VAL A 364 3.92 2.07 41.22
C VAL A 364 5.33 2.48 40.76
N ILE A 365 5.43 3.17 39.64
CA ILE A 365 6.66 3.73 39.08
C ILE A 365 6.53 5.24 39.04
N PRO A 366 7.55 6.02 39.44
CA PRO A 366 7.47 7.45 39.42
C PRO A 366 7.37 8.01 37.99
N LEU A 367 6.48 9.00 37.79
CA LEU A 367 6.42 9.78 36.56
C LEU A 367 7.62 10.72 36.47
N ASN A 368 8.38 10.61 35.39
CA ASN A 368 9.49 11.49 35.03
C ASN A 368 9.46 11.76 33.52
N ASN A 369 10.36 12.57 32.99
CA ASN A 369 10.40 12.92 31.58
C ASN A 369 10.50 11.71 30.63
N ILE A 370 11.10 10.61 31.07
CA ILE A 370 11.22 9.38 30.26
C ILE A 370 9.91 8.62 30.31
N THR A 371 9.38 8.38 31.51
CA THR A 371 8.17 7.58 31.71
C THR A 371 6.91 8.29 31.17
N ASP A 372 6.87 9.61 31.15
CA ASP A 372 5.79 10.42 30.55
C ASP A 372 5.74 10.30 29.01
N ASN A 373 6.89 10.01 28.38
CA ASN A 373 7.00 9.82 26.93
C ASN A 373 7.24 8.36 26.53
N LEU A 374 6.97 7.41 27.42
CA LEU A 374 7.32 6.00 27.20
C LEU A 374 6.52 5.36 26.07
N ILE A 375 5.25 5.76 25.88
CA ILE A 375 4.41 5.27 24.78
C ILE A 375 4.97 5.75 23.44
N GLU A 376 5.41 7.00 23.35
CA GLU A 376 5.98 7.61 22.17
C GLU A 376 7.34 6.97 21.81
N PHE A 377 8.19 6.78 22.80
CA PHE A 377 9.46 6.07 22.61
C PHE A 377 9.25 4.60 22.21
N GLY A 378 8.28 3.93 22.84
CA GLY A 378 7.89 2.57 22.50
C GLY A 378 7.37 2.46 21.08
N SER A 379 6.57 3.43 20.65
CA SER A 379 6.06 3.54 19.28
C SER A 379 7.21 3.80 18.28
N GLY A 380 8.17 4.66 18.61
CA GLY A 380 9.36 4.90 17.81
C GLY A 380 10.22 3.64 17.66
N LEU A 381 10.41 2.91 18.75
CA LEU A 381 11.13 1.62 18.74
C LEU A 381 10.40 0.57 17.91
N GLU A 382 9.06 0.47 18.04
CA GLU A 382 8.23 -0.41 17.22
C GLU A 382 8.43 -0.13 15.73
N MET A 383 8.36 1.16 15.32
CA MET A 383 8.55 1.56 13.94
C MET A 383 9.96 1.26 13.44
N MET A 384 10.99 1.50 14.25
CA MET A 384 12.36 1.11 13.91
C MET A 384 12.47 -0.40 13.65
N LEU A 385 11.91 -1.20 14.54
CA LEU A 385 11.92 -2.66 14.41
C LEU A 385 11.12 -3.15 13.19
N PHE A 386 10.03 -2.48 12.82
CA PHE A 386 9.31 -2.76 11.58
C PHE A 386 10.14 -2.43 10.34
N SER A 387 10.93 -1.35 10.34
CA SER A 387 11.87 -1.06 9.26
C SER A 387 12.92 -2.17 9.11
N LEU A 388 13.44 -2.68 10.22
CA LEU A 388 14.34 -3.84 10.22
C LEU A 388 13.64 -5.12 9.73
N ALA A 389 12.37 -5.33 10.10
CA ALA A 389 11.57 -6.45 9.61
C ALA A 389 11.40 -6.43 8.09
N LEU A 390 11.18 -5.24 7.51
CA LEU A 390 11.12 -5.05 6.06
C LEU A 390 12.45 -5.36 5.38
N ALA A 391 13.55 -4.87 5.94
CA ALA A 391 14.89 -5.13 5.43
C ALA A 391 15.22 -6.64 5.45
N ASP A 392 14.90 -7.35 6.55
CA ASP A 392 15.07 -8.81 6.65
C ASP A 392 14.18 -9.59 5.66
N LYS A 393 12.94 -9.15 5.46
CA LYS A 393 12.03 -9.73 4.47
C LYS A 393 12.61 -9.66 3.06
N ILE A 394 13.11 -8.50 2.64
CA ILE A 394 13.70 -8.33 1.31
C ILE A 394 15.01 -9.12 1.20
N ARG A 395 15.85 -9.08 2.23
CA ARG A 395 17.08 -9.89 2.24
C ARG A 395 16.77 -11.37 2.05
N THR A 396 15.80 -11.89 2.78
CA THR A 396 15.36 -13.29 2.68
C THR A 396 14.80 -13.60 1.29
N TYR A 397 13.99 -12.70 0.73
CA TYR A 397 13.44 -12.85 -0.60
C TYR A 397 14.53 -12.84 -1.69
N LYS A 398 15.48 -11.88 -1.62
CA LYS A 398 16.62 -11.81 -2.54
C LYS A 398 17.50 -13.06 -2.45
N GLN A 399 17.76 -13.54 -1.23
CA GLN A 399 18.53 -14.78 -1.05
C GLN A 399 17.82 -15.99 -1.66
N ALA A 400 16.50 -16.12 -1.42
CA ALA A 400 15.71 -17.21 -2.00
C ALA A 400 15.66 -17.13 -3.53
N LYS A 401 15.52 -15.91 -4.10
CA LYS A 401 15.56 -15.69 -5.54
C LYS A 401 16.91 -16.07 -6.14
N ASN A 402 18.01 -15.58 -5.56
CA ASN A 402 19.35 -15.89 -6.04
C ASN A 402 19.64 -17.40 -5.95
N GLN A 403 19.18 -18.07 -4.89
CA GLN A 403 19.31 -19.52 -4.76
C GLN A 403 18.52 -20.26 -5.85
N ALA A 404 17.28 -19.83 -6.09
CA ALA A 404 16.46 -20.43 -7.16
C ALA A 404 17.06 -20.22 -8.56
N GLU A 405 17.62 -19.03 -8.83
CA GLU A 405 18.34 -18.75 -10.07
C GLU A 405 19.59 -19.64 -10.20
N HIS A 406 20.35 -19.81 -9.12
CA HIS A 406 21.52 -20.68 -9.09
C HIS A 406 21.14 -22.13 -9.35
N ASP A 407 20.08 -22.63 -8.69
CA ASP A 407 19.59 -24.01 -8.87
C ASP A 407 19.05 -24.22 -10.29
N LEU A 408 18.39 -23.19 -10.87
CA LEU A 408 17.94 -23.21 -12.26
C LEU A 408 19.14 -23.31 -13.23
N LEU A 409 20.18 -22.48 -13.01
CA LEU A 409 21.39 -22.53 -13.83
C LEU A 409 22.09 -23.89 -13.76
N LYS A 410 22.20 -24.46 -12.55
CA LYS A 410 22.73 -25.83 -12.39
C LYS A 410 21.92 -26.87 -13.14
N THR A 411 20.60 -26.73 -13.09
CA THR A 411 19.69 -27.65 -13.79
C THR A 411 19.83 -27.52 -15.31
N LEU A 412 19.95 -26.27 -15.81
CA LEU A 412 20.19 -26.02 -17.24
C LEU A 412 21.54 -26.59 -17.70
N GLN A 413 22.61 -26.37 -16.93
CA GLN A 413 23.93 -26.94 -17.22
C GLN A 413 23.90 -28.47 -17.25
N LYS A 414 23.21 -29.12 -16.29
CA LYS A 414 23.05 -30.57 -16.27
C LYS A 414 22.22 -31.08 -17.45
N ASN A 415 21.19 -30.34 -17.84
CA ASN A 415 20.40 -30.69 -19.01
C ASN A 415 21.22 -30.54 -20.30
N GLU A 416 22.02 -29.47 -20.39
CA GLU A 416 22.93 -29.28 -21.54
C GLU A 416 23.96 -30.43 -21.64
N GLU A 417 24.56 -30.81 -20.51
CA GLU A 417 25.47 -31.95 -20.44
C GLU A 417 24.77 -33.27 -20.86
N LEU A 418 23.54 -33.50 -20.38
CA LEU A 418 22.71 -34.63 -20.77
C LEU A 418 22.42 -34.64 -22.27
N ILE A 419 22.07 -33.48 -22.85
CA ILE A 419 21.80 -33.33 -24.27
C ILE A 419 23.07 -33.61 -25.08
N LEU A 420 24.23 -33.06 -24.65
CA LEU A 420 25.51 -33.32 -25.29
C LEU A 420 25.87 -34.82 -25.26
N ASN A 421 25.66 -35.48 -24.13
CA ASN A 421 25.91 -36.91 -23.99
C ASN A 421 24.93 -37.76 -24.82
N GLN A 422 23.64 -37.35 -24.85
CA GLN A 422 22.65 -37.99 -25.72
C GLN A 422 23.00 -37.80 -27.20
N ASN A 423 23.43 -36.59 -27.60
CA ASN A 423 23.85 -36.33 -28.97
C ASN A 423 25.08 -37.15 -29.37
N LYS A 424 26.08 -37.25 -28.48
CA LYS A 424 27.23 -38.13 -28.69
C LYS A 424 26.82 -39.59 -28.83
N LEU A 425 25.92 -40.07 -27.97
CA LEU A 425 25.40 -41.45 -28.07
C LEU A 425 24.58 -41.65 -29.35
N LEU A 426 23.82 -40.61 -29.74
CA LEU A 426 23.04 -40.59 -30.96
C LEU A 426 23.97 -40.62 -32.19
N GLU A 427 25.05 -39.80 -32.17
CA GLU A 427 26.06 -39.84 -33.26
C GLU A 427 26.73 -41.19 -33.38
N ILE A 428 27.06 -41.85 -32.27
CA ILE A 428 27.62 -43.22 -32.30
C ILE A 428 26.59 -44.17 -32.89
N LYS A 429 25.32 -44.13 -32.42
CA LYS A 429 24.25 -44.97 -33.00
C LYS A 429 23.95 -44.66 -34.46
N VAL A 430 24.01 -43.38 -34.84
CA VAL A 430 23.83 -42.95 -36.23
C VAL A 430 24.99 -43.46 -37.08
N ARG A 431 26.26 -43.41 -36.58
CA ARG A 431 27.41 -44.00 -37.27
C ARG A 431 27.29 -45.53 -37.44
N GLU A 432 26.89 -46.23 -36.39
CA GLU A 432 26.63 -47.69 -36.46
C GLU A 432 25.51 -48.00 -37.44
N ARG A 433 24.38 -47.29 -37.37
CA ARG A 433 23.26 -47.46 -38.31
C ARG A 433 23.60 -47.00 -39.71
N THR A 434 24.44 -45.95 -39.86
CA THR A 434 24.86 -45.51 -41.23
C THR A 434 25.82 -46.49 -41.84
N LYS A 435 26.61 -47.21 -41.03
CA LYS A 435 27.41 -48.34 -41.49
C LYS A 435 26.51 -49.51 -41.95
N ASP A 436 25.46 -49.81 -41.15
CA ASP A 436 24.44 -50.80 -41.52
C ASP A 436 23.58 -50.38 -42.76
N LEU A 437 23.39 -49.03 -42.90
CA LEU A 437 22.60 -48.42 -43.96
C LEU A 437 23.39 -48.25 -45.28
N ASN A 438 24.73 -48.23 -45.22
CA ASN A 438 25.51 -48.31 -46.46
C ASN A 438 25.31 -49.66 -47.17
N ASP A 439 24.96 -50.72 -46.42
CA ASP A 439 24.51 -52.01 -46.97
C ASP A 439 23.02 -51.95 -47.39
N GLU A 440 22.27 -50.96 -46.96
CA GLU A 440 20.89 -50.63 -47.38
C GLU A 440 20.78 -49.46 -48.39
N LYS A 441 21.87 -49.14 -49.11
CA LYS A 441 21.95 -48.01 -50.05
C LYS A 441 20.93 -48.12 -51.23
N GLU A 442 20.36 -49.24 -51.41
CA GLU A 442 19.25 -49.47 -52.39
C GLU A 442 17.91 -48.95 -51.84
N LYS A 443 17.79 -48.71 -50.49
CA LYS A 443 16.58 -48.11 -49.90
C LYS A 443 16.62 -46.58 -49.84
N SER A 444 17.76 -45.94 -50.16
CA SER A 444 17.97 -44.46 -50.10
C SER A 444 17.10 -43.73 -51.13
N ASP A 445 16.52 -44.41 -52.03
CA ASP A 445 15.65 -43.84 -53.06
C ASP A 445 14.34 -43.27 -52.56
N ASN A 446 13.89 -43.70 -51.37
CA ASN A 446 12.67 -43.20 -50.80
C ASN A 446 12.85 -41.82 -50.02
N LEU A 447 14.10 -41.44 -49.79
CA LEU A 447 14.38 -40.19 -49.07
C LEU A 447 14.24 -38.93 -49.94
N LEU A 448 14.34 -39.07 -51.26
CA LEU A 448 14.10 -37.95 -52.18
C LEU A 448 12.65 -37.49 -52.21
N LEU A 449 11.72 -38.40 -51.90
CA LEU A 449 10.28 -38.13 -51.87
C LEU A 449 9.83 -37.24 -50.68
N ASN A 450 10.68 -37.09 -49.66
CA ASN A 450 10.33 -36.28 -48.47
C ASN A 450 10.77 -34.83 -48.58
N ILE A 451 11.53 -34.44 -49.59
CA ILE A 451 12.11 -33.08 -49.72
C ILE A 451 11.48 -32.30 -50.86
N LEU A 452 10.90 -33.00 -51.82
CA LEU A 452 10.29 -32.39 -53.00
C LEU A 452 8.84 -32.88 -53.14
N PRO A 453 7.95 -32.07 -53.70
CA PRO A 453 6.63 -32.56 -54.09
C PRO A 453 6.79 -33.84 -54.92
N SER A 454 5.94 -34.84 -54.68
CA SER A 454 6.09 -36.19 -55.18
C SER A 454 6.30 -36.29 -56.73
N GLU A 455 5.58 -35.47 -57.47
CA GLU A 455 5.71 -35.40 -58.94
C GLU A 455 7.09 -34.89 -59.37
N ILE A 456 7.63 -33.94 -58.66
CA ILE A 456 8.91 -33.32 -58.95
C ILE A 456 10.08 -34.27 -58.57
N ALA A 457 9.93 -35.00 -57.48
CA ALA A 457 10.90 -35.97 -57.01
C ALA A 457 10.98 -37.17 -57.93
N GLU A 458 9.85 -37.65 -58.48
CA GLU A 458 9.85 -38.73 -59.54
C GLU A 458 10.50 -38.25 -60.82
N GLU A 459 10.21 -37.00 -61.23
CA GLU A 459 10.83 -36.48 -62.47
C GLU A 459 12.36 -36.31 -62.27
N LEU A 460 12.83 -35.88 -61.13
CA LEU A 460 14.25 -35.76 -60.82
C LEU A 460 14.95 -37.13 -60.78
N LYS A 461 14.27 -38.13 -60.21
CA LYS A 461 14.77 -39.50 -60.11
C LYS A 461 14.92 -40.15 -61.48
N ASN A 462 13.93 -39.94 -62.36
CA ASN A 462 13.89 -40.58 -63.66
C ASN A 462 14.76 -39.87 -64.71
N ASN A 463 14.86 -38.52 -64.63
CA ASN A 463 15.51 -37.73 -65.70
C ASN A 463 16.77 -36.99 -65.22
N GLY A 464 17.11 -37.07 -63.94
CA GLY A 464 18.19 -36.24 -63.30
C GLY A 464 17.96 -34.75 -63.32
N GLN A 465 16.82 -34.30 -63.83
CA GLN A 465 16.40 -32.90 -63.95
C GLN A 465 14.90 -32.83 -63.85
N SER A 466 14.39 -31.73 -63.24
CA SER A 466 12.97 -31.36 -63.26
C SER A 466 12.80 -30.10 -64.10
N GLN A 467 11.78 -30.08 -64.95
CA GLN A 467 11.46 -28.89 -65.75
C GLN A 467 10.65 -27.90 -64.98
N ALA A 468 11.06 -26.61 -65.05
CA ALA A 468 10.23 -25.54 -64.55
C ALA A 468 8.86 -25.52 -65.23
N ARG A 469 7.78 -25.38 -64.43
CA ARG A 469 6.40 -25.39 -64.95
C ARG A 469 5.75 -24.04 -64.69
N MET A 470 4.92 -23.61 -65.63
CA MET A 470 4.08 -22.44 -65.50
C MET A 470 2.74 -22.85 -64.88
N TYR A 471 2.30 -22.09 -63.88
CA TYR A 471 1.01 -22.25 -63.22
C TYR A 471 0.21 -20.97 -63.43
N ASP A 472 -0.92 -21.05 -64.13
CA ASP A 472 -1.72 -19.89 -64.51
C ASP A 472 -2.63 -19.40 -63.38
N HIS A 473 -3.01 -20.26 -62.46
CA HIS A 473 -3.97 -20.02 -61.40
C HIS A 473 -3.30 -20.22 -60.05
N THR A 474 -2.61 -19.17 -59.55
CA THR A 474 -1.96 -19.21 -58.24
C THR A 474 -2.24 -17.92 -57.43
N SER A 475 -2.09 -18.02 -56.10
CA SER A 475 -2.09 -16.88 -55.21
C SER A 475 -0.91 -16.93 -54.27
N VAL A 476 -0.14 -15.86 -54.26
CA VAL A 476 1.07 -15.71 -53.46
C VAL A 476 0.77 -14.87 -52.26
N LEU A 477 1.16 -15.36 -51.09
CA LEU A 477 1.06 -14.68 -49.77
C LEU A 477 2.46 -14.33 -49.28
N PHE A 478 2.67 -13.07 -49.02
CA PHE A 478 3.83 -12.57 -48.27
C PHE A 478 3.40 -12.04 -46.91
N THR A 479 4.17 -12.33 -45.89
CA THR A 479 4.03 -11.65 -44.59
C THR A 479 5.39 -11.14 -44.13
N ASP A 480 5.41 -10.06 -43.35
CA ASP A 480 6.63 -9.48 -42.81
C ASP A 480 6.34 -8.84 -41.43
N PHE A 481 7.28 -8.97 -40.52
CA PHE A 481 7.13 -8.40 -39.20
C PHE A 481 7.44 -6.88 -39.23
N VAL A 482 6.58 -6.10 -38.57
CA VAL A 482 6.71 -4.64 -38.54
C VAL A 482 7.85 -4.25 -37.61
N ASN A 483 8.76 -3.40 -38.13
CA ASN A 483 9.90 -2.90 -37.35
C ASN A 483 10.76 -3.99 -36.70
N PHE A 484 10.91 -5.12 -37.40
CA PHE A 484 11.62 -6.29 -36.89
C PHE A 484 13.03 -5.95 -36.39
N THR A 485 13.81 -5.15 -37.14
CA THR A 485 15.17 -4.75 -36.76
C THR A 485 15.20 -4.04 -35.42
N GLY A 486 14.30 -3.09 -35.19
CA GLY A 486 14.23 -2.35 -33.92
C GLY A 486 13.71 -3.19 -32.75
N ILE A 487 12.83 -4.17 -33.03
CA ILE A 487 12.32 -5.07 -32.01
C ILE A 487 13.36 -6.15 -31.67
N SER A 488 14.06 -6.67 -32.68
CA SER A 488 15.07 -7.74 -32.51
C SER A 488 16.24 -7.30 -31.62
N GLU A 489 16.59 -6.03 -31.59
CA GLU A 489 17.63 -5.47 -30.70
C GLU A 489 17.24 -5.57 -29.21
N GLN A 490 15.98 -5.79 -28.90
CA GLN A 490 15.47 -5.92 -27.53
C GLN A 490 15.48 -7.36 -27.00
N PHE A 491 15.81 -8.33 -27.84
CA PHE A 491 15.86 -9.73 -27.50
C PHE A 491 17.29 -10.26 -27.41
N SER A 492 17.51 -11.22 -26.55
CA SER A 492 18.69 -12.07 -26.70
C SER A 492 18.55 -12.95 -27.96
N PRO A 493 19.65 -13.41 -28.55
CA PRO A 493 19.58 -14.26 -29.76
C PRO A 493 18.68 -15.50 -29.57
N SER A 494 18.70 -16.11 -28.42
CA SER A 494 17.88 -17.29 -28.10
C SER A 494 16.38 -16.97 -28.03
N GLU A 495 16.03 -15.87 -27.40
CA GLU A 495 14.64 -15.39 -27.30
C GLU A 495 14.10 -15.01 -28.67
N LEU A 496 14.91 -14.32 -29.48
CA LEU A 496 14.51 -13.91 -30.82
C LEU A 496 14.19 -15.13 -31.70
N VAL A 497 15.10 -16.12 -31.70
CA VAL A 497 14.90 -17.37 -32.48
C VAL A 497 13.68 -18.12 -31.96
N HIS A 498 13.48 -18.17 -30.66
CA HIS A 498 12.31 -18.85 -30.08
C HIS A 498 11.00 -18.19 -30.54
N GLU A 499 10.91 -16.88 -30.49
CA GLU A 499 9.73 -16.10 -30.88
C GLU A 499 9.43 -16.26 -32.41
N ILE A 500 10.46 -16.11 -33.23
CA ILE A 500 10.32 -16.31 -34.69
C ILE A 500 9.87 -17.74 -34.99
N ASN A 501 10.50 -18.72 -34.38
CA ASN A 501 10.17 -20.13 -34.61
C ASN A 501 8.73 -20.43 -34.12
N HIS A 502 8.30 -19.87 -33.01
CA HIS A 502 6.92 -19.98 -32.55
C HIS A 502 5.92 -19.45 -33.60
N CYS A 503 6.18 -18.25 -34.14
CA CYS A 503 5.35 -17.65 -35.16
C CYS A 503 5.35 -18.50 -36.44
N PHE A 504 6.53 -18.87 -36.94
CA PHE A 504 6.63 -19.59 -38.22
C PHE A 504 6.11 -21.03 -38.16
N THR A 505 6.30 -21.74 -37.03
CA THR A 505 5.67 -23.04 -36.82
C THR A 505 4.14 -22.94 -36.84
N SER A 506 3.59 -21.88 -36.25
CA SER A 506 2.14 -21.64 -36.30
C SER A 506 1.68 -21.31 -37.72
N PHE A 507 2.45 -20.54 -38.49
CA PHE A 507 2.16 -20.27 -39.91
C PHE A 507 2.24 -21.52 -40.73
N ASP A 508 3.27 -22.37 -40.55
CA ASP A 508 3.40 -23.64 -41.21
C ASP A 508 2.18 -24.56 -41.02
N ASN A 509 1.68 -24.62 -39.76
CA ASN A 509 0.47 -25.37 -39.44
C ASN A 509 -0.77 -24.76 -40.12
N ILE A 510 -0.92 -23.42 -40.10
CA ILE A 510 -2.04 -22.75 -40.74
C ILE A 510 -2.07 -22.98 -42.25
N VAL A 511 -0.94 -22.73 -42.93
CA VAL A 511 -0.86 -22.86 -44.40
C VAL A 511 -1.00 -24.28 -44.85
N GLY A 512 -0.37 -25.25 -44.15
CA GLY A 512 -0.47 -26.68 -44.47
C GLY A 512 -1.90 -27.19 -44.30
N ASN A 513 -2.61 -26.84 -43.24
CA ASN A 513 -4.00 -27.27 -43.02
C ASN A 513 -4.98 -26.68 -44.04
N ILE A 514 -4.70 -25.52 -44.63
CA ILE A 514 -5.54 -24.88 -45.65
C ILE A 514 -5.16 -25.36 -47.08
N GLY A 515 -3.99 -25.95 -47.23
CA GLY A 515 -3.50 -26.47 -48.51
C GLY A 515 -2.73 -25.43 -49.33
N LEU A 516 -2.00 -24.55 -48.66
CA LEU A 516 -0.98 -23.73 -49.31
C LEU A 516 0.37 -24.45 -49.18
N GLU A 517 1.23 -24.24 -50.16
CA GLU A 517 2.62 -24.68 -50.13
C GLU A 517 3.51 -23.61 -49.54
N LYS A 518 4.25 -23.94 -48.46
CA LYS A 518 5.31 -23.07 -47.94
C LYS A 518 6.48 -23.10 -48.89
N ILE A 519 6.89 -21.98 -49.38
CA ILE A 519 8.03 -21.87 -50.27
C ILE A 519 9.32 -21.68 -49.47
N LYS A 520 9.40 -20.62 -48.70
CA LYS A 520 10.57 -20.30 -47.90
C LYS A 520 10.27 -19.16 -46.90
N THR A 521 11.18 -18.99 -45.98
CA THR A 521 11.28 -17.74 -45.18
C THR A 521 12.41 -16.89 -45.76
N ILE A 522 12.24 -15.57 -45.78
CA ILE A 522 13.22 -14.59 -46.27
C ILE A 522 13.44 -13.57 -45.13
N GLY A 523 14.44 -13.87 -44.27
CA GLY A 523 14.59 -13.10 -43.03
C GLY A 523 13.42 -13.30 -42.12
N ASP A 524 12.73 -12.23 -41.82
CA ASP A 524 11.49 -12.14 -41.04
C ASP A 524 10.21 -12.22 -41.87
N ALA A 525 10.37 -12.38 -43.21
CA ALA A 525 9.25 -12.58 -44.12
C ALA A 525 8.95 -14.06 -44.32
N TYR A 526 7.65 -14.42 -44.43
CA TYR A 526 7.16 -15.74 -44.71
C TYR A 526 6.45 -15.78 -46.06
N LEU A 527 6.82 -16.72 -46.89
CA LEU A 527 6.29 -16.88 -48.26
C LEU A 527 5.59 -18.21 -48.43
N ALA A 528 4.32 -18.17 -48.82
CA ALA A 528 3.52 -19.33 -49.18
C ALA A 528 2.70 -19.06 -50.43
N VAL A 529 2.29 -20.15 -51.08
CA VAL A 529 1.52 -20.06 -52.33
C VAL A 529 0.44 -21.15 -52.40
N CYS A 530 -0.68 -20.81 -52.96
CA CYS A 530 -1.77 -21.73 -53.27
C CYS A 530 -1.88 -21.92 -54.80
N GLY A 531 -2.16 -23.16 -55.28
CA GLY A 531 -2.33 -23.46 -56.67
C GLY A 531 -1.14 -24.18 -57.33
N LEU A 532 -0.18 -24.66 -56.50
CA LEU A 532 0.93 -25.52 -56.92
C LEU A 532 1.29 -26.49 -55.77
N PRO A 533 1.96 -27.64 -56.01
CA PRO A 533 2.21 -28.24 -57.32
C PRO A 533 0.90 -28.71 -57.99
N MET A 534 -0.17 -28.87 -57.21
CA MET A 534 -1.51 -29.21 -57.66
C MET A 534 -2.30 -27.96 -57.99
N VAL A 535 -2.99 -27.97 -59.13
CA VAL A 535 -3.87 -26.85 -59.51
C VAL A 535 -5.07 -26.77 -58.55
N GLU A 536 -5.32 -25.60 -58.02
CA GLU A 536 -6.42 -25.35 -57.06
C GLU A 536 -7.34 -24.23 -57.59
N SER A 537 -8.59 -24.55 -57.84
CA SER A 537 -9.55 -23.58 -58.39
C SER A 537 -9.87 -22.46 -57.42
N ASP A 538 -9.88 -22.74 -56.11
CA ASP A 538 -10.18 -21.76 -55.05
C ASP A 538 -8.90 -21.16 -54.43
N HIS A 539 -7.78 -21.15 -55.19
CA HIS A 539 -6.48 -20.71 -54.72
C HIS A 539 -6.53 -19.33 -54.02
N ALA A 540 -7.24 -18.34 -54.56
CA ALA A 540 -7.32 -17.01 -53.99
C ALA A 540 -8.06 -17.01 -52.66
N PHE A 541 -9.18 -17.73 -52.57
CA PHE A 541 -9.98 -17.80 -51.35
C PHE A 541 -9.23 -18.53 -50.22
N LYS A 542 -8.58 -19.64 -50.53
CA LYS A 542 -7.74 -20.37 -49.56
C LYS A 542 -6.60 -19.51 -49.04
N THR A 543 -5.97 -18.71 -49.90
CA THR A 543 -4.91 -17.79 -49.49
C THR A 543 -5.43 -16.70 -48.56
N ILE A 544 -6.65 -16.20 -48.77
CA ILE A 544 -7.30 -15.25 -47.85
C ILE A 544 -7.61 -15.92 -46.50
N LEU A 545 -8.11 -17.15 -46.49
CA LEU A 545 -8.33 -17.89 -45.23
C LEU A 545 -7.05 -18.04 -44.44
N ALA A 546 -5.94 -18.40 -45.09
CA ALA A 546 -4.64 -18.50 -44.43
C ALA A 546 -4.17 -17.15 -43.87
N ALA A 547 -4.32 -16.09 -44.64
CA ALA A 547 -3.97 -14.73 -44.22
C ALA A 547 -4.77 -14.27 -43.01
N LEU A 548 -6.07 -14.52 -43.00
CA LEU A 548 -6.94 -14.19 -41.85
C LEU A 548 -6.51 -14.98 -40.60
N ALA A 549 -6.28 -16.27 -40.75
CA ALA A 549 -5.84 -17.11 -39.62
C ALA A 549 -4.45 -16.69 -39.07
N ILE A 550 -3.51 -16.32 -39.95
CA ILE A 550 -2.20 -15.82 -39.59
C ILE A 550 -2.35 -14.47 -38.82
N ARG A 551 -3.17 -13.57 -39.33
CA ARG A 551 -3.47 -12.30 -38.69
C ARG A 551 -4.05 -12.52 -37.29
N ASP A 552 -5.09 -13.33 -37.19
CA ASP A 552 -5.81 -13.60 -35.94
C ASP A 552 -4.90 -14.28 -34.92
N PHE A 553 -3.99 -15.15 -35.35
CA PHE A 553 -2.93 -15.74 -34.51
C PHE A 553 -2.00 -14.65 -33.97
N ILE A 554 -1.50 -13.75 -34.81
CA ILE A 554 -0.62 -12.66 -34.38
C ILE A 554 -1.35 -11.69 -33.43
N GLU A 555 -2.61 -11.34 -33.71
CA GLU A 555 -3.41 -10.51 -32.82
C GLU A 555 -3.62 -11.16 -31.44
N SER A 556 -3.79 -12.47 -31.38
CA SER A 556 -3.87 -13.21 -30.12
C SER A 556 -2.55 -13.22 -29.39
N ASN A 557 -1.46 -13.45 -30.10
CA ASN A 557 -0.10 -13.48 -29.55
C ASN A 557 0.29 -12.10 -28.95
N LEU A 558 -0.10 -11.01 -29.61
CA LEU A 558 0.08 -9.65 -29.10
C LEU A 558 -0.66 -9.41 -27.78
N LYS A 559 -1.87 -9.95 -27.61
CA LYS A 559 -2.64 -9.86 -26.35
C LYS A 559 -2.01 -10.67 -25.22
N GLU A 560 -1.27 -11.69 -25.56
CA GLU A 560 -0.55 -12.55 -24.61
C GLU A 560 0.87 -12.04 -24.28
N GLY A 561 1.29 -10.93 -24.88
CA GLY A 561 2.59 -10.30 -24.58
C GLY A 561 3.65 -10.46 -25.68
N GLY A 562 3.28 -11.03 -26.81
CA GLY A 562 4.11 -11.03 -28.02
C GLY A 562 4.41 -9.61 -28.49
N LYS A 563 5.51 -9.43 -29.21
CA LYS A 563 5.99 -8.10 -29.62
C LYS A 563 5.91 -7.83 -31.11
N PHE A 564 5.62 -8.84 -31.92
CA PHE A 564 5.63 -8.73 -33.37
C PHE A 564 4.23 -8.44 -33.90
N GLU A 565 4.11 -7.33 -34.58
CA GLU A 565 2.99 -7.05 -35.50
C GLU A 565 3.33 -7.53 -36.91
N ILE A 566 2.32 -7.82 -37.72
CA ILE A 566 2.53 -8.38 -39.04
C ILE A 566 1.84 -7.51 -40.12
N ARG A 567 2.47 -7.47 -41.30
CA ARG A 567 1.88 -7.02 -42.53
C ARG A 567 1.68 -8.20 -43.45
N ILE A 568 0.59 -8.23 -44.18
CA ILE A 568 0.25 -9.29 -45.12
C ILE A 568 -0.08 -8.70 -46.47
N GLY A 569 0.52 -9.28 -47.49
CA GLY A 569 0.26 -8.93 -48.89
C GLY A 569 -0.06 -10.15 -49.76
N ILE A 570 -1.07 -10.04 -50.62
CA ILE A 570 -1.49 -11.12 -51.49
C ILE A 570 -1.70 -10.64 -52.94
N HIS A 571 -1.20 -11.41 -53.88
CA HIS A 571 -1.50 -11.20 -55.28
C HIS A 571 -1.75 -12.57 -55.99
N SER A 572 -2.69 -12.55 -56.92
CA SER A 572 -3.08 -13.70 -57.72
C SER A 572 -2.69 -13.49 -59.17
N GLY A 573 -2.12 -14.53 -59.79
CA GLY A 573 -1.68 -14.49 -61.20
C GLY A 573 -0.79 -15.68 -61.55
N PRO A 574 -0.30 -15.74 -62.80
CA PRO A 574 0.57 -16.79 -63.24
C PRO A 574 1.99 -16.66 -62.65
N LEU A 575 2.60 -17.80 -62.33
CA LEU A 575 4.00 -17.90 -61.93
C LEU A 575 4.67 -19.15 -62.45
N VAL A 576 5.97 -19.16 -62.41
CA VAL A 576 6.79 -20.36 -62.71
C VAL A 576 7.27 -20.94 -61.40
N ALA A 577 7.11 -22.25 -61.21
CA ALA A 577 7.71 -22.97 -60.11
C ALA A 577 8.63 -24.05 -60.64
N GLY A 578 9.69 -24.36 -59.92
CA GLY A 578 10.65 -25.37 -60.32
C GLY A 578 11.76 -25.56 -59.32
N ILE A 579 12.71 -26.41 -59.63
CA ILE A 579 13.88 -26.66 -58.79
C ILE A 579 15.06 -25.84 -59.30
N ILE A 580 15.68 -25.13 -58.37
CA ILE A 580 17.00 -24.49 -58.62
C ILE A 580 18.04 -25.13 -57.72
N GLY A 581 19.23 -25.26 -58.28
CA GLY A 581 20.44 -25.72 -57.62
C GLY A 581 20.83 -27.15 -57.92
N VAL A 582 22.11 -27.43 -57.88
CA VAL A 582 22.70 -28.74 -58.14
C VAL A 582 23.09 -29.48 -56.87
N LYS A 583 23.33 -28.72 -55.78
CA LYS A 583 23.78 -29.26 -54.47
C LYS A 583 22.74 -29.16 -53.37
N LYS A 584 21.85 -28.19 -53.46
CA LYS A 584 20.69 -28.02 -52.58
C LYS A 584 19.49 -27.72 -53.48
N PHE A 585 18.72 -28.73 -53.75
CA PHE A 585 17.48 -28.55 -54.49
C PHE A 585 16.53 -27.74 -53.60
N ALA A 586 16.11 -26.58 -54.10
CA ALA A 586 15.05 -25.81 -53.50
C ALA A 586 13.93 -25.66 -54.54
N TYR A 587 12.75 -26.11 -54.19
CA TYR A 587 11.56 -25.80 -54.97
C TYR A 587 11.20 -24.34 -54.66
N ASP A 588 11.24 -23.49 -55.67
CA ASP A 588 11.03 -22.06 -55.54
C ASP A 588 10.09 -21.54 -56.62
N ILE A 589 9.62 -20.32 -56.48
CA ILE A 589 8.67 -19.67 -57.38
C ILE A 589 9.23 -18.40 -57.97
N TRP A 590 8.93 -18.15 -59.24
CA TRP A 590 9.35 -16.94 -59.95
C TRP A 590 8.21 -16.38 -60.79
N GLY A 591 8.28 -15.11 -61.00
CA GLY A 591 7.36 -14.39 -61.84
C GLY A 591 6.97 -13.03 -61.24
N ASP A 592 6.32 -12.30 -62.06
CA ASP A 592 5.83 -10.99 -61.70
C ASP A 592 4.76 -11.03 -60.59
N THR A 593 4.01 -12.14 -60.50
CA THR A 593 3.03 -12.42 -59.45
C THR A 593 3.69 -12.39 -58.06
N VAL A 594 4.87 -12.99 -57.94
CA VAL A 594 5.63 -13.04 -56.69
C VAL A 594 6.06 -11.63 -56.28
N ASN A 595 6.62 -10.84 -57.20
CA ASN A 595 7.06 -9.48 -56.97
C ASN A 595 5.89 -8.57 -56.61
N THR A 596 4.73 -8.77 -57.26
CA THR A 596 3.54 -7.97 -56.96
C THR A 596 2.99 -8.31 -55.58
N ALA A 597 2.99 -9.60 -55.18
CA ALA A 597 2.60 -9.99 -53.81
C ALA A 597 3.50 -9.37 -52.77
N ALA A 598 4.81 -9.37 -52.97
CA ALA A 598 5.77 -8.67 -52.08
C ALA A 598 5.48 -7.16 -51.99
N ARG A 599 5.11 -6.52 -53.12
CA ARG A 599 4.69 -5.10 -53.13
C ARG A 599 3.39 -4.88 -52.36
N MET A 600 2.44 -5.80 -52.44
CA MET A 600 1.21 -5.74 -51.63
C MET A 600 1.54 -5.77 -50.13
N GLU A 601 2.47 -6.63 -49.73
CA GLU A 601 2.94 -6.71 -48.34
C GLU A 601 3.62 -5.38 -47.91
N GLN A 602 4.64 -4.93 -48.67
CA GLN A 602 5.42 -3.72 -48.38
C GLN A 602 4.54 -2.47 -48.23
N ASN A 603 3.41 -2.44 -48.93
CA ASN A 603 2.44 -1.36 -48.90
C ASN A 603 1.24 -1.68 -48.01
N SER A 604 1.26 -2.78 -47.27
CA SER A 604 0.27 -3.06 -46.25
C SER A 604 0.50 -2.20 -45.01
N VAL A 605 -0.44 -2.21 -44.09
CA VAL A 605 -0.31 -1.61 -42.75
C VAL A 605 -0.39 -2.72 -41.70
N PRO A 606 0.18 -2.50 -40.49
CA PRO A 606 0.15 -3.49 -39.43
C PRO A 606 -1.25 -4.03 -39.18
N GLY A 607 -1.40 -5.35 -39.03
CA GLY A 607 -2.66 -6.02 -38.76
C GLY A 607 -3.64 -6.05 -39.93
N LYS A 608 -3.26 -5.58 -41.14
CA LYS A 608 -4.12 -5.59 -42.30
C LYS A 608 -3.61 -6.56 -43.40
N ILE A 609 -4.56 -7.13 -44.14
CA ILE A 609 -4.31 -7.98 -45.31
C ILE A 609 -4.58 -7.11 -46.53
N ASN A 610 -3.50 -6.79 -47.24
CA ASN A 610 -3.54 -5.97 -48.46
C ASN A 610 -3.50 -6.86 -49.70
N ILE A 611 -4.48 -6.74 -50.57
CA ILE A 611 -4.61 -7.55 -51.78
C ILE A 611 -4.64 -6.66 -53.03
N SER A 612 -4.18 -7.20 -54.13
CA SER A 612 -4.27 -6.58 -55.43
C SER A 612 -5.70 -6.64 -56.03
N GLY A 613 -6.00 -5.77 -57.02
CA GLY A 613 -7.23 -5.84 -57.77
C GLY A 613 -7.48 -7.18 -58.41
N ALA A 614 -6.43 -7.86 -58.93
CA ALA A 614 -6.55 -9.21 -59.51
C ALA A 614 -7.04 -10.26 -58.47
N THR A 615 -6.53 -10.18 -57.24
CA THR A 615 -7.02 -11.04 -56.17
C THR A 615 -8.41 -10.68 -55.72
N TYR A 616 -8.73 -9.36 -55.66
CA TYR A 616 -10.05 -8.90 -55.33
C TYR A 616 -11.13 -9.45 -56.24
N GLU A 617 -10.93 -9.41 -57.57
CA GLU A 617 -11.88 -9.94 -58.54
C GLU A 617 -12.24 -11.41 -58.31
N LEU A 618 -11.28 -12.23 -57.82
CA LEU A 618 -11.48 -13.65 -57.53
C LEU A 618 -12.25 -13.92 -56.25
N ILE A 619 -12.26 -12.94 -55.31
CA ILE A 619 -12.84 -13.14 -53.98
C ILE A 619 -13.97 -12.20 -53.61
N LYS A 620 -14.31 -11.23 -54.44
CA LYS A 620 -15.30 -10.18 -54.15
C LYS A 620 -16.67 -10.72 -53.69
N ASP A 621 -17.05 -11.90 -54.14
CA ASP A 621 -18.30 -12.56 -53.78
C ASP A 621 -18.19 -13.32 -52.42
N LYS A 622 -16.96 -13.64 -51.95
CA LYS A 622 -16.68 -14.44 -50.79
C LYS A 622 -16.12 -13.63 -49.59
N ALA A 623 -15.62 -12.41 -49.81
CA ALA A 623 -15.02 -11.59 -48.79
C ALA A 623 -15.48 -10.11 -48.90
N ILE A 624 -15.52 -9.43 -47.77
CA ILE A 624 -15.77 -7.99 -47.66
C ILE A 624 -14.41 -7.30 -47.68
N CYS A 625 -14.23 -6.42 -48.69
CA CYS A 625 -12.98 -5.71 -48.89
C CYS A 625 -13.23 -4.20 -49.01
N THR A 626 -12.31 -3.40 -48.49
CA THR A 626 -12.32 -1.96 -48.56
C THR A 626 -11.30 -1.48 -49.59
N TYR A 627 -11.73 -0.67 -50.53
CA TYR A 627 -10.81 -0.10 -51.53
C TYR A 627 -9.83 0.87 -50.88
N ARG A 628 -8.55 0.68 -51.15
CA ARG A 628 -7.47 1.46 -50.56
C ARG A 628 -6.89 2.53 -51.47
N GLY A 629 -7.15 2.43 -52.78
CA GLY A 629 -6.56 3.29 -53.78
C GLY A 629 -5.53 2.53 -54.63
N LYS A 630 -4.78 3.28 -55.43
CA LYS A 630 -3.79 2.78 -56.36
C LYS A 630 -2.38 3.00 -55.86
N ILE A 631 -1.50 2.07 -56.20
CA ILE A 631 -0.04 2.19 -55.97
C ILE A 631 0.70 2.09 -57.28
N ALA A 632 1.68 2.94 -57.48
CA ALA A 632 2.61 2.84 -58.59
C ALA A 632 3.58 1.65 -58.34
N VAL A 633 3.45 0.66 -59.18
CA VAL A 633 4.36 -0.51 -59.20
C VAL A 633 5.36 -0.33 -60.32
N LYS A 634 6.65 -0.43 -60.02
CA LYS A 634 7.73 -0.32 -61.01
C LYS A 634 7.49 -1.26 -62.19
N ASN A 635 7.46 -0.71 -63.41
CA ASN A 635 7.22 -1.40 -64.70
C ASN A 635 5.79 -1.91 -64.95
N LYS A 636 4.78 -1.54 -64.11
CA LYS A 636 3.37 -1.96 -64.31
C LYS A 636 2.33 -0.87 -64.24
N GLY A 637 2.73 0.37 -63.97
CA GLY A 637 1.79 1.48 -63.73
C GLY A 637 1.12 1.37 -62.36
N GLU A 638 -0.12 1.79 -62.29
CA GLU A 638 -0.89 1.79 -61.05
C GLU A 638 -1.70 0.51 -60.88
N ILE A 639 -1.62 -0.11 -59.72
CA ILE A 639 -2.40 -1.29 -59.33
C ILE A 639 -3.36 -0.94 -58.21
N ASP A 640 -4.61 -1.34 -58.36
CA ASP A 640 -5.64 -1.18 -57.31
C ASP A 640 -5.35 -2.09 -56.14
N MET A 641 -5.52 -1.55 -54.93
CA MET A 641 -5.35 -2.25 -53.68
C MET A 641 -6.62 -2.25 -52.85
N TYR A 642 -6.82 -3.34 -52.14
CA TYR A 642 -7.96 -3.51 -51.23
C TYR A 642 -7.49 -4.13 -49.92
N PHE A 643 -8.09 -3.71 -48.83
CA PHE A 643 -7.95 -4.42 -47.56
C PHE A 643 -9.06 -5.45 -47.41
N VAL A 644 -8.71 -6.66 -47.05
CA VAL A 644 -9.67 -7.68 -46.63
C VAL A 644 -10.07 -7.44 -45.18
N GLU A 645 -11.35 -7.20 -44.96
CA GLU A 645 -11.86 -6.98 -43.61
C GLU A 645 -12.30 -8.29 -42.95
N ARG A 646 -13.15 -9.07 -43.66
CA ARG A 646 -13.66 -10.37 -43.18
C ARG A 646 -14.27 -11.16 -44.34
N LEU A 647 -14.57 -12.42 -44.08
CA LEU A 647 -15.39 -13.22 -44.98
C LEU A 647 -16.87 -12.81 -44.91
N LYS A 648 -17.58 -13.06 -45.99
CA LYS A 648 -19.04 -12.84 -46.04
C LYS A 648 -19.80 -13.92 -45.31
#